data_dab66cf728158cdd654204ff283b6271
#
_entry.id   dab66cf728158cdd654204ff283b6271
#
_cell.length_a   1.000
_cell.length_b   1.000
_cell.length_c   1.000
_cell.angle_alpha   90.00
_cell.angle_beta   90.00
_cell.angle_gamma   90.00
#
_symmetry.space_group_name_H-M   'P 1'
#
loop_
_entity.id
_entity.type
_entity.pdbx_description
1 polymer ?
#
loop_
_entity_poly.entity_id
_entity_poly.type
_entity_poly.pdbx_seq_one_letter_code
_entity_poly.pdbx_strand_id
1 'polypeptide(L)'
;MKQESQESADSKKKGVYMSIELYEKARKMGAKAYKKEVSQGRYPYLPVLDDIVKKEDIASDVSLGLVDIPLDRVVGTSTSGRTQAFASNFMPLMGEKTEFGTKWSNLCDAHLDEGIRDPIKVYEYLNYYYVVEGNKRVSVLKFFEADSVPAFVTRKVPKLTDDEEIKIYYEFMDFNRKTGVNFIWFSNQGGYSRLMEQVRVSKKYGGELEAKTTMSQISTAEDSADGSGTAIRSVDSKIWSDETILELKAAYRRFATAFKKRGGDELKKMTTGDAFIVFIELKSFDAVCEMGIEEIEKEITAMWQEFLVVNEEYSVDVSLDPPDDSKKNLFEQLAASFNPAYSESKPLKIAFLYGSDPNQSDWIYSHELGRNHIKEVFGDKVVTLKITTSSSEDELMAAMEDLIETQHVEVIFTTTTTMVSASLKCAIKYPDVKILNCSLNTSHRYIRTYYARLFEAKFLSGMVAGALTETNKIGYIADYPIVGITANINAFAIGAKMVNPAAKVYLKWSTVKENRNENDIYKAFEKEGIDFISDKEMIIPNKASRKFGLYKLKDGEPVSFTMTAYNWGVMYERIVNIIMNGKWNSTDNRDESKPINYWWGFSAGVIDIIFSDKVPSETKKLVDVFKSLVTEDKFSAFQGEIYSQGGKLRVENGQRLDTDEIMMMNWLVDNIVGDIPDIDELSEKAKPIVEMRGIRKEEKEDEDTCDS
;
A
#
# COMPACT_ATOMS: atom_id res chain seq x y z
N MET A 1 28.65 6.00 -65.93
CA MET A 1 29.85 6.00 -65.07
C MET A 1 30.29 7.40 -64.55
N LYS A 2 30.41 8.50 -65.31
CA LYS A 2 30.76 9.81 -64.74
C LYS A 2 29.58 10.49 -64.01
N GLN A 3 28.34 10.30 -64.41
CA GLN A 3 27.16 10.86 -63.75
C GLN A 3 26.84 10.12 -62.41
N GLU A 4 26.92 8.80 -62.37
CA GLU A 4 26.73 8.02 -61.15
C GLU A 4 27.79 8.30 -60.08
N SER A 5 29.06 8.60 -60.51
CA SER A 5 30.10 8.98 -59.53
C SER A 5 29.90 10.39 -58.95
N GLN A 6 29.24 11.29 -59.69
CA GLN A 6 28.96 12.64 -59.23
C GLN A 6 27.73 12.72 -58.30
N GLU A 7 26.66 11.98 -58.59
CA GLU A 7 25.49 11.83 -57.70
C GLU A 7 25.85 11.11 -56.38
N SER A 8 26.72 10.10 -56.41
CA SER A 8 27.26 9.46 -55.20
C SER A 8 28.12 10.40 -54.36
N ALA A 9 28.91 11.28 -55.00
CA ALA A 9 29.74 12.27 -54.30
C ALA A 9 28.91 13.42 -53.69
N ASP A 10 27.86 13.88 -54.37
CA ASP A 10 26.97 14.92 -53.87
C ASP A 10 26.02 14.38 -52.77
N SER A 11 25.58 13.11 -52.85
CA SER A 11 24.85 12.44 -51.79
C SER A 11 25.69 12.28 -50.53
N LYS A 12 26.96 11.84 -50.64
CA LYS A 12 27.90 11.79 -49.51
C LYS A 12 28.21 13.16 -48.90
N LYS A 13 28.36 14.21 -49.73
CA LYS A 13 28.53 15.58 -49.22
C LYS A 13 27.29 16.07 -48.47
N LYS A 14 26.09 15.82 -48.93
CA LYS A 14 24.84 16.15 -48.28
C LYS A 14 24.71 15.43 -46.93
N GLY A 15 25.05 14.13 -46.85
CA GLY A 15 25.07 13.35 -45.62
C GLY A 15 26.03 13.91 -44.57
N VAL A 16 27.26 14.23 -44.95
CA VAL A 16 28.29 14.84 -44.07
C VAL A 16 27.87 16.21 -43.52
N TYR A 17 27.20 17.05 -44.31
CA TYR A 17 26.67 18.32 -43.81
C TYR A 17 25.52 18.12 -42.81
N MET A 18 24.68 17.13 -43.01
CA MET A 18 23.56 16.84 -42.13
C MET A 18 24.02 16.31 -40.78
N SER A 19 25.02 15.42 -40.73
CA SER A 19 25.54 14.90 -39.44
C SER A 19 26.30 15.97 -38.63
N ILE A 20 26.96 16.94 -39.29
CA ILE A 20 27.59 18.07 -38.61
C ILE A 20 26.55 18.99 -37.97
N GLU A 21 25.44 19.28 -38.65
CA GLU A 21 24.32 20.06 -38.07
C GLU A 21 23.69 19.36 -36.87
N LEU A 22 23.48 18.03 -36.94
CA LEU A 22 22.96 17.24 -35.85
C LEU A 22 23.93 17.21 -34.65
N TYR A 23 25.24 17.13 -34.91
CA TYR A 23 26.25 17.25 -33.87
C TYR A 23 26.17 18.59 -33.12
N GLU A 24 26.09 19.69 -33.86
CA GLU A 24 25.95 21.03 -33.27
C GLU A 24 24.65 21.18 -32.47
N LYS A 25 23.55 20.55 -32.91
CA LYS A 25 22.32 20.52 -32.17
C LYS A 25 22.50 19.74 -30.85
N ALA A 26 23.11 18.55 -30.90
CA ALA A 26 23.41 17.75 -29.73
C ALA A 26 24.34 18.50 -28.75
N ARG A 27 25.37 19.21 -29.27
CA ARG A 27 26.28 20.01 -28.47
C ARG A 27 25.57 21.17 -27.75
N LYS A 28 24.64 21.86 -28.45
CA LYS A 28 23.79 22.89 -27.81
C LYS A 28 22.93 22.32 -26.69
N MET A 29 22.37 21.13 -26.89
CA MET A 29 21.64 20.42 -25.83
C MET A 29 22.55 20.09 -24.64
N GLY A 30 23.77 19.61 -24.88
CA GLY A 30 24.77 19.36 -23.83
C GLY A 30 25.14 20.63 -23.08
N ALA A 31 25.41 21.73 -23.77
CA ALA A 31 25.73 23.00 -23.14
C ALA A 31 24.58 23.59 -22.33
N LYS A 32 23.32 23.37 -22.75
CA LYS A 32 22.13 23.76 -22.01
C LYS A 32 21.98 22.92 -20.72
N ALA A 33 22.16 21.59 -20.82
CA ALA A 33 22.10 20.68 -19.64
C ALA A 33 23.22 21.04 -18.65
N TYR A 34 24.46 21.25 -19.14
CA TYR A 34 25.58 21.65 -18.29
C TYR A 34 25.28 22.94 -17.50
N LYS A 35 24.78 23.99 -18.18
CA LYS A 35 24.42 25.25 -17.52
C LYS A 35 23.32 25.10 -16.51
N LYS A 36 22.31 24.24 -16.79
CA LYS A 36 21.20 23.93 -15.86
C LYS A 36 21.73 23.29 -14.59
N GLU A 37 22.57 22.26 -14.70
CA GLU A 37 23.13 21.58 -13.54
C GLU A 37 23.99 22.53 -12.68
N VAL A 38 24.88 23.31 -13.30
CA VAL A 38 25.71 24.30 -12.59
C VAL A 38 24.84 25.33 -11.87
N SER A 39 23.78 25.84 -12.52
CA SER A 39 22.89 26.84 -11.93
C SER A 39 22.12 26.30 -10.70
N GLN A 40 21.98 24.98 -10.60
CA GLN A 40 21.32 24.29 -9.49
C GLN A 40 22.31 23.73 -8.46
N GLY A 41 23.62 24.04 -8.60
CA GLY A 41 24.67 23.56 -7.71
C GLY A 41 24.97 22.06 -7.83
N ARG A 42 24.54 21.42 -8.94
CA ARG A 42 24.73 19.98 -9.18
C ARG A 42 25.93 19.71 -10.09
N TYR A 43 26.44 18.46 -10.03
CA TYR A 43 27.54 18.01 -10.88
C TYR A 43 27.10 17.96 -12.36
N PRO A 44 27.77 18.69 -13.27
CA PRO A 44 27.27 18.90 -14.63
C PRO A 44 27.70 17.84 -15.65
N TYR A 45 28.58 16.91 -15.26
CA TYR A 45 29.10 15.86 -16.15
C TYR A 45 28.42 14.50 -15.85
N LEU A 46 28.83 13.45 -16.59
CA LEU A 46 28.35 12.08 -16.30
C LEU A 46 28.77 11.62 -14.93
N PRO A 47 27.86 11.09 -14.10
CA PRO A 47 28.19 10.39 -12.87
C PRO A 47 29.18 9.24 -13.11
N VAL A 48 30.09 9.03 -12.20
CA VAL A 48 31.11 7.97 -12.27
C VAL A 48 30.83 6.92 -11.21
N LEU A 49 30.67 5.66 -11.63
CA LEU A 49 30.35 4.57 -10.69
C LEU A 49 31.42 4.39 -9.60
N ASP A 50 32.70 4.48 -9.97
CA ASP A 50 33.81 4.32 -9.02
C ASP A 50 33.83 5.42 -7.93
N ASP A 51 33.18 6.57 -8.17
CA ASP A 51 33.03 7.65 -7.17
C ASP A 51 31.78 7.44 -6.29
N ILE A 52 30.81 6.63 -6.73
CA ILE A 52 29.53 6.39 -6.05
C ILE A 52 29.63 5.17 -5.14
N VAL A 53 30.28 4.11 -5.61
CA VAL A 53 30.27 2.79 -4.97
C VAL A 53 31.68 2.38 -4.58
N LYS A 54 31.87 2.07 -3.29
CA LYS A 54 33.13 1.50 -2.82
C LYS A 54 33.12 -0.01 -3.06
N LYS A 55 34.30 -0.57 -3.33
CA LYS A 55 34.45 -2.02 -3.55
C LYS A 55 34.01 -2.87 -2.36
N GLU A 56 34.11 -2.32 -1.16
CA GLU A 56 33.69 -2.96 0.09
C GLU A 56 32.18 -3.10 0.23
N ASP A 57 31.39 -2.27 -0.48
CA ASP A 57 29.93 -2.29 -0.44
C ASP A 57 29.34 -3.29 -1.46
N ILE A 58 30.18 -3.90 -2.31
CA ILE A 58 29.76 -4.89 -3.30
C ILE A 58 29.93 -6.30 -2.74
N ALA A 59 28.86 -7.08 -2.78
CA ALA A 59 28.87 -8.50 -2.40
C ALA A 59 29.42 -9.39 -3.52
N SER A 60 29.02 -9.14 -4.78
CA SER A 60 29.46 -9.94 -5.95
C SER A 60 29.25 -9.22 -7.28
N ASP A 61 29.98 -9.68 -8.28
CA ASP A 61 29.80 -9.31 -9.69
C ASP A 61 29.12 -10.47 -10.45
N VAL A 62 27.97 -10.20 -11.08
CA VAL A 62 27.21 -11.20 -11.83
C VAL A 62 27.13 -10.80 -13.29
N SER A 63 27.62 -11.66 -14.21
CA SER A 63 27.45 -11.44 -15.66
C SER A 63 26.06 -11.84 -16.09
N LEU A 64 25.30 -10.89 -16.65
CA LEU A 64 23.97 -11.13 -17.22
C LEU A 64 24.01 -11.46 -18.72
N GLY A 65 25.21 -11.41 -19.35
CA GLY A 65 25.37 -11.62 -20.79
C GLY A 65 24.84 -10.44 -21.62
N LEU A 66 24.32 -10.75 -22.81
CA LEU A 66 23.73 -9.77 -23.71
C LEU A 66 22.27 -9.51 -23.34
N VAL A 67 21.97 -8.26 -22.94
CA VAL A 67 20.64 -7.83 -22.50
C VAL A 67 20.27 -6.54 -23.23
N ASP A 68 19.01 -6.39 -23.63
CA ASP A 68 18.48 -5.12 -24.13
C ASP A 68 18.10 -4.23 -22.92
N ILE A 69 18.83 -3.13 -22.73
CA ILE A 69 18.67 -2.27 -21.55
C ILE A 69 17.99 -0.93 -21.90
N PRO A 70 17.12 -0.39 -21.01
CA PRO A 70 16.47 0.89 -21.24
C PRO A 70 17.46 2.05 -21.18
N LEU A 71 17.45 2.91 -22.20
CA LEU A 71 18.38 4.04 -22.34
C LEU A 71 18.17 5.16 -21.30
N ASP A 72 16.98 5.32 -20.79
CA ASP A 72 16.67 6.27 -19.69
C ASP A 72 17.41 5.91 -18.41
N ARG A 73 17.70 4.62 -18.18
CA ARG A 73 18.46 4.10 -17.02
C ARG A 73 19.97 4.08 -17.23
N VAL A 74 20.46 4.43 -18.40
CA VAL A 74 21.91 4.64 -18.63
C VAL A 74 22.26 6.05 -18.17
N VAL A 75 22.81 6.16 -16.95
CA VAL A 75 22.98 7.44 -16.24
C VAL A 75 24.39 7.95 -16.19
N GLY A 76 25.41 7.08 -16.33
CA GLY A 76 26.79 7.46 -16.10
C GLY A 76 27.82 6.59 -16.82
N THR A 77 29.06 6.73 -16.40
CA THR A 77 30.20 5.95 -16.88
C THR A 77 30.90 5.25 -15.73
N SER A 78 31.63 4.16 -16.02
CA SER A 78 32.31 3.40 -14.98
C SER A 78 33.50 4.16 -14.37
N THR A 79 34.27 4.91 -15.19
CA THR A 79 35.50 5.56 -14.78
C THR A 79 35.53 7.03 -15.21
N SER A 80 36.32 7.86 -14.49
CA SER A 80 36.41 9.31 -14.70
C SER A 80 37.13 9.75 -15.99
N GLY A 81 37.79 8.85 -16.70
CA GLY A 81 38.76 9.21 -17.76
C GLY A 81 38.22 9.98 -18.95
N ARG A 82 36.92 10.16 -19.16
CA ARG A 82 36.31 10.89 -20.27
C ARG A 82 35.01 11.64 -19.92
N THR A 83 34.74 11.86 -18.64
CA THR A 83 33.52 12.53 -18.18
C THR A 83 33.33 13.91 -18.77
N GLN A 84 34.41 14.69 -18.91
CA GLN A 84 34.37 16.07 -19.42
C GLN A 84 33.95 16.19 -20.91
N ALA A 85 33.88 15.09 -21.65
CA ALA A 85 33.44 15.11 -23.03
C ALA A 85 31.91 15.19 -23.20
N PHE A 86 31.17 14.88 -22.11
CA PHE A 86 29.71 14.82 -22.08
C PHE A 86 29.12 15.62 -20.91
N ALA A 87 27.96 16.22 -21.14
CA ALA A 87 27.12 16.72 -20.08
C ALA A 87 26.38 15.53 -19.37
N SER A 88 25.75 15.80 -18.25
CA SER A 88 25.00 14.81 -17.45
C SER A 88 23.96 14.01 -18.26
N ASN A 89 23.45 14.56 -19.35
CA ASN A 89 22.49 13.93 -20.27
C ASN A 89 23.15 13.15 -21.43
N PHE A 90 24.44 12.84 -21.37
CA PHE A 90 25.25 12.22 -22.42
C PHE A 90 25.43 13.07 -23.70
N MET A 91 24.92 14.28 -23.77
CA MET A 91 25.15 15.13 -24.94
C MET A 91 26.58 15.68 -24.97
N PRO A 92 27.18 15.82 -26.18
CA PRO A 92 28.58 16.22 -26.30
C PRO A 92 28.83 17.67 -25.86
N LEU A 93 29.99 17.92 -25.26
CA LEU A 93 30.49 19.25 -24.89
C LEU A 93 31.67 19.70 -25.76
N MET A 94 32.37 18.78 -26.41
CA MET A 94 33.54 19.04 -27.22
C MET A 94 33.19 19.75 -28.53
N GLY A 95 34.15 20.44 -29.14
CA GLY A 95 33.95 21.09 -30.43
C GLY A 95 33.82 20.10 -31.59
N GLU A 96 33.11 20.47 -32.66
CA GLU A 96 32.87 19.64 -33.85
C GLU A 96 34.14 19.18 -34.56
N LYS A 97 35.16 20.08 -34.63
CA LYS A 97 36.44 19.84 -35.33
C LYS A 97 37.42 18.98 -34.54
N THR A 98 36.98 18.37 -33.45
CA THR A 98 37.77 17.43 -32.68
C THR A 98 37.62 16.00 -33.17
N GLU A 99 38.57 15.13 -32.88
CA GLU A 99 38.44 13.68 -33.14
C GLU A 99 37.16 13.10 -32.51
N PHE A 100 36.73 13.66 -31.38
CA PHE A 100 35.50 13.30 -30.72
C PHE A 100 34.29 13.65 -31.61
N GLY A 101 34.20 14.87 -32.10
CA GLY A 101 33.10 15.32 -32.96
C GLY A 101 33.00 14.50 -34.24
N THR A 102 34.14 14.26 -34.91
CA THR A 102 34.17 13.43 -36.12
C THR A 102 33.67 12.01 -35.88
N LYS A 103 34.13 11.37 -34.79
CA LYS A 103 33.66 10.01 -34.41
C LYS A 103 32.19 9.94 -34.03
N TRP A 104 31.65 11.00 -33.41
CA TRP A 104 30.22 11.10 -33.06
C TRP A 104 29.38 11.28 -34.34
N SER A 105 29.80 12.15 -35.27
CA SER A 105 29.11 12.39 -36.57
C SER A 105 29.08 11.10 -37.41
N ASN A 106 30.19 10.38 -37.47
CA ASN A 106 30.24 9.09 -38.20
C ASN A 106 29.27 8.06 -37.60
N LEU A 107 29.12 8.00 -36.25
CA LEU A 107 28.13 7.15 -35.60
C LEU A 107 26.69 7.62 -35.88
N CYS A 108 26.47 8.92 -35.98
CA CYS A 108 25.19 9.48 -36.38
C CYS A 108 24.78 9.07 -37.78
N ASP A 109 25.73 9.16 -38.74
CA ASP A 109 25.52 8.71 -40.13
C ASP A 109 25.19 7.19 -40.15
N ALA A 110 25.98 6.37 -39.45
CA ALA A 110 25.71 4.93 -39.34
C ALA A 110 24.35 4.63 -38.73
N HIS A 111 23.91 5.42 -37.73
CA HIS A 111 22.59 5.27 -37.15
C HIS A 111 21.47 5.59 -38.13
N LEU A 112 21.62 6.63 -38.92
CA LEU A 112 20.64 7.01 -39.93
C LEU A 112 20.56 6.03 -41.11
N ASP A 113 21.68 5.39 -41.44
CA ASP A 113 21.75 4.44 -42.55
C ASP A 113 21.25 3.04 -42.17
N GLU A 114 21.78 2.47 -41.08
CA GLU A 114 21.55 1.05 -40.72
C GLU A 114 21.06 0.85 -39.27
N GLY A 115 21.08 1.89 -38.46
CA GLY A 115 20.88 1.81 -37.00
C GLY A 115 22.13 1.32 -36.27
N ILE A 116 22.33 1.74 -35.02
CA ILE A 116 23.42 1.28 -34.16
C ILE A 116 22.95 -0.05 -33.49
N ARG A 117 23.54 -1.16 -33.92
CA ARG A 117 23.23 -2.51 -33.40
C ARG A 117 24.35 -3.10 -32.53
N ASP A 118 25.55 -2.50 -32.57
CA ASP A 118 26.68 -2.98 -31.79
C ASP A 118 26.43 -2.86 -30.29
N PRO A 119 26.54 -3.95 -29.51
CA PRO A 119 26.34 -3.89 -28.07
C PRO A 119 27.33 -2.97 -27.38
N ILE A 120 26.88 -2.28 -26.35
CA ILE A 120 27.74 -1.55 -25.41
C ILE A 120 28.15 -2.47 -24.24
N LYS A 121 29.11 -2.06 -23.42
CA LYS A 121 29.44 -2.73 -22.16
C LYS A 121 29.10 -1.83 -21.00
N VAL A 122 28.40 -2.35 -19.98
CA VAL A 122 27.94 -1.60 -18.85
C VAL A 122 28.08 -2.35 -17.54
N TYR A 123 28.27 -1.62 -16.45
CA TYR A 123 27.96 -2.09 -15.10
C TYR A 123 26.53 -1.69 -14.76
N GLU A 124 25.77 -2.58 -14.14
CA GLU A 124 24.48 -2.30 -13.53
C GLU A 124 24.63 -2.25 -12.02
N TYR A 125 24.11 -1.17 -11.39
CA TYR A 125 24.05 -0.99 -9.95
C TYR A 125 22.77 -0.27 -9.57
N LEU A 126 21.97 -0.86 -8.69
CA LEU A 126 20.68 -0.34 -8.23
C LEU A 126 19.76 0.09 -9.40
N ASN A 127 19.64 -0.77 -10.41
CA ASN A 127 18.83 -0.53 -11.62
C ASN A 127 19.28 0.64 -12.52
N TYR A 128 20.49 1.16 -12.30
CA TYR A 128 21.12 2.14 -13.18
C TYR A 128 22.31 1.52 -13.90
N TYR A 129 22.55 1.98 -15.12
CA TYR A 129 23.63 1.46 -15.97
C TYR A 129 24.72 2.51 -16.15
N TYR A 130 25.96 2.09 -15.96
CA TYR A 130 27.17 2.88 -16.07
C TYR A 130 28.04 2.31 -17.18
N VAL A 131 28.30 3.13 -18.22
CA VAL A 131 28.97 2.68 -19.43
C VAL A 131 30.44 2.42 -19.18
N VAL A 132 30.89 1.21 -19.48
CA VAL A 132 32.30 0.82 -19.52
C VAL A 132 32.88 1.12 -20.90
N GLU A 133 32.13 0.75 -21.96
CA GLU A 133 32.51 0.96 -23.36
C GLU A 133 31.26 1.30 -24.18
N GLY A 134 31.33 2.43 -24.94
CA GLY A 134 30.25 2.83 -25.85
C GLY A 134 29.58 4.17 -25.56
N ASN A 135 30.14 5.05 -24.73
CA ASN A 135 29.55 6.36 -24.37
C ASN A 135 29.07 7.18 -25.57
N LYS A 136 29.79 7.15 -26.73
CA LYS A 136 29.36 7.86 -27.95
C LYS A 136 28.14 7.21 -28.58
N ARG A 137 28.05 5.86 -28.56
CA ARG A 137 26.85 5.13 -29.04
C ARG A 137 25.63 5.51 -28.20
N VAL A 138 25.76 5.50 -26.87
CA VAL A 138 24.73 5.98 -25.97
C VAL A 138 24.34 7.44 -26.25
N SER A 139 25.32 8.32 -26.49
CA SER A 139 25.06 9.72 -26.82
C SER A 139 24.21 9.87 -28.08
N VAL A 140 24.55 9.17 -29.14
CA VAL A 140 23.80 9.22 -30.40
C VAL A 140 22.39 8.65 -30.21
N LEU A 141 22.26 7.50 -29.59
CA LEU A 141 20.96 6.84 -29.32
C LEU A 141 20.05 7.73 -28.48
N LYS A 142 20.57 8.36 -27.41
CA LYS A 142 19.81 9.32 -26.58
C LYS A 142 19.43 10.58 -27.34
N PHE A 143 20.26 11.05 -28.29
CA PHE A 143 19.93 12.18 -29.14
C PHE A 143 18.74 11.89 -30.05
N PHE A 144 18.60 10.65 -30.52
CA PHE A 144 17.47 10.16 -31.32
C PHE A 144 16.32 9.61 -30.52
N GLU A 145 16.38 9.76 -29.20
CA GLU A 145 15.32 9.31 -28.26
C GLU A 145 14.98 7.81 -28.41
N ALA A 146 16.00 6.96 -28.67
CA ALA A 146 15.83 5.54 -28.72
C ALA A 146 15.46 4.98 -27.33
N ASP A 147 14.58 3.97 -27.28
CA ASP A 147 14.08 3.40 -26.04
C ASP A 147 15.12 2.52 -25.32
N SER A 148 15.88 1.74 -26.08
CA SER A 148 16.78 0.72 -25.53
C SER A 148 18.05 0.55 -26.37
N VAL A 149 19.02 -0.15 -25.79
CA VAL A 149 20.28 -0.51 -26.45
C VAL A 149 20.73 -1.92 -26.02
N PRO A 150 21.21 -2.78 -26.95
CA PRO A 150 21.82 -4.04 -26.58
C PRO A 150 23.13 -3.80 -25.82
N ALA A 151 23.32 -4.48 -24.70
CA ALA A 151 24.47 -4.32 -23.83
C ALA A 151 24.95 -5.64 -23.23
N PHE A 152 26.28 -5.79 -23.12
CA PHE A 152 26.86 -6.79 -22.21
C PHE A 152 26.85 -6.20 -20.81
N VAL A 153 26.07 -6.79 -19.93
CA VAL A 153 25.80 -6.30 -18.57
C VAL A 153 26.56 -7.11 -17.53
N THR A 154 27.31 -6.43 -16.66
CA THR A 154 27.80 -6.99 -15.42
C THR A 154 27.12 -6.29 -14.26
N ARG A 155 26.33 -7.03 -13.47
CA ARG A 155 25.61 -6.54 -12.30
C ARG A 155 26.54 -6.48 -11.09
N LYS A 156 26.62 -5.32 -10.46
CA LYS A 156 27.29 -5.08 -9.19
C LYS A 156 26.27 -5.26 -8.06
N VAL A 157 26.25 -6.41 -7.41
CA VAL A 157 25.29 -6.70 -6.36
C VAL A 157 25.76 -6.04 -5.06
N PRO A 158 25.00 -5.08 -4.46
CA PRO A 158 25.35 -4.50 -3.17
C PRO A 158 25.26 -5.53 -2.05
N LYS A 159 25.92 -5.30 -0.93
CA LYS A 159 25.66 -6.06 0.29
C LYS A 159 24.24 -5.74 0.79
N LEU A 160 23.54 -6.76 1.28
CA LEU A 160 22.23 -6.56 1.89
C LEU A 160 22.38 -5.74 3.17
N THR A 161 21.61 -4.66 3.30
CA THR A 161 21.57 -3.78 4.46
C THR A 161 20.10 -3.44 4.75
N ASP A 162 19.85 -2.71 5.83
CA ASP A 162 18.50 -2.21 6.16
C ASP A 162 18.03 -1.05 5.30
N ASP A 163 18.87 -0.56 4.38
CA ASP A 163 18.51 0.49 3.44
C ASP A 163 17.35 0.04 2.53
N GLU A 164 16.29 0.83 2.48
CA GLU A 164 15.07 0.53 1.75
C GLU A 164 15.32 0.40 0.24
N GLU A 165 16.19 1.23 -0.33
CA GLU A 165 16.55 1.17 -1.76
C GLU A 165 17.24 -0.17 -2.08
N ILE A 166 18.08 -0.66 -1.17
CA ILE A 166 18.74 -1.96 -1.33
C ILE A 166 17.73 -3.11 -1.23
N LYS A 167 16.79 -3.06 -0.28
CA LYS A 167 15.73 -4.07 -0.14
C LYS A 167 14.84 -4.13 -1.40
N ILE A 168 14.40 -2.98 -1.92
CA ILE A 168 13.64 -2.89 -3.18
C ILE A 168 14.46 -3.45 -4.35
N TYR A 169 15.76 -3.19 -4.38
CA TYR A 169 16.63 -3.73 -5.42
C TYR A 169 16.76 -5.26 -5.35
N TYR A 170 16.78 -5.85 -4.16
CA TYR A 170 16.77 -7.30 -4.00
C TYR A 170 15.44 -7.92 -4.46
N GLU A 171 14.29 -7.27 -4.19
CA GLU A 171 13.00 -7.67 -4.77
C GLU A 171 13.03 -7.61 -6.31
N PHE A 172 13.62 -6.56 -6.88
CA PHE A 172 13.81 -6.44 -8.32
C PHE A 172 14.67 -7.60 -8.88
N MET A 173 15.78 -7.93 -8.24
CA MET A 173 16.66 -9.01 -8.72
C MET A 173 15.93 -10.35 -8.75
N ASP A 174 15.13 -10.67 -7.72
CA ASP A 174 14.32 -11.88 -7.69
C ASP A 174 13.23 -11.87 -8.78
N PHE A 175 12.52 -10.74 -8.90
CA PHE A 175 11.53 -10.56 -9.97
C PHE A 175 12.14 -10.68 -11.37
N ASN A 176 13.27 -9.99 -11.62
CA ASN A 176 13.98 -10.07 -12.90
C ASN A 176 14.46 -11.49 -13.22
N ARG A 177 14.98 -12.22 -12.21
CA ARG A 177 15.38 -13.61 -12.35
C ARG A 177 14.21 -14.50 -12.74
N LYS A 178 13.05 -14.32 -12.09
CA LYS A 178 11.84 -15.12 -12.33
C LYS A 178 11.15 -14.81 -13.66
N THR A 179 11.10 -13.53 -14.05
CA THR A 179 10.28 -13.08 -15.19
C THR A 179 11.10 -12.66 -16.41
N GLY A 180 12.34 -12.21 -16.21
CA GLY A 180 13.15 -11.59 -17.25
C GLY A 180 12.82 -10.12 -17.53
N VAL A 181 11.87 -9.51 -16.80
CA VAL A 181 11.47 -8.11 -16.96
C VAL A 181 12.49 -7.19 -16.32
N ASN A 182 12.94 -6.16 -17.05
CA ASN A 182 13.97 -5.20 -16.62
C ASN A 182 13.64 -3.75 -16.99
N PHE A 183 12.36 -3.43 -17.18
CA PHE A 183 11.93 -2.10 -17.64
C PHE A 183 10.87 -1.44 -16.75
N ILE A 184 10.50 -2.06 -15.62
CA ILE A 184 9.56 -1.52 -14.62
C ILE A 184 10.29 -1.41 -13.29
N TRP A 185 10.16 -0.25 -12.64
CA TRP A 185 10.83 0.06 -11.38
C TRP A 185 9.82 0.60 -10.38
N PHE A 186 9.96 0.19 -9.12
CA PHE A 186 9.15 0.65 -8.01
C PHE A 186 9.98 1.45 -7.02
N SER A 187 9.35 2.40 -6.32
CA SER A 187 9.97 3.18 -5.24
C SER A 187 9.70 2.62 -3.86
N ASN A 188 8.81 1.63 -3.74
CA ASN A 188 8.41 1.03 -2.47
C ASN A 188 8.52 -0.50 -2.52
N GLN A 189 8.78 -1.12 -1.38
CA GLN A 189 8.77 -2.58 -1.25
C GLN A 189 7.38 -3.16 -1.58
N GLY A 190 7.34 -4.39 -2.10
CA GLY A 190 6.12 -5.11 -2.47
C GLY A 190 5.56 -4.78 -3.85
N GLY A 191 6.07 -3.75 -4.55
CA GLY A 191 5.61 -3.39 -5.90
C GLY A 191 5.73 -4.52 -6.91
N TYR A 192 6.82 -5.27 -6.87
CA TYR A 192 7.04 -6.43 -7.75
C TYR A 192 6.10 -7.59 -7.46
N SER A 193 5.81 -7.85 -6.19
CA SER A 193 4.86 -8.89 -5.78
C SER A 193 3.43 -8.54 -6.24
N ARG A 194 3.02 -7.27 -6.09
CA ARG A 194 1.73 -6.77 -6.58
C ARG A 194 1.61 -6.92 -8.09
N LEU A 195 2.65 -6.57 -8.85
CA LEU A 195 2.66 -6.74 -10.31
C LEU A 195 2.53 -8.22 -10.71
N MET A 196 3.28 -9.10 -10.04
CA MET A 196 3.18 -10.54 -10.29
C MET A 196 1.76 -11.06 -10.02
N GLU A 197 1.12 -10.60 -8.96
CA GLU A 197 -0.26 -10.98 -8.63
C GLU A 197 -1.26 -10.49 -9.68
N GLN A 198 -1.15 -9.26 -10.18
CA GLN A 198 -2.03 -8.74 -11.23
C GLN A 198 -1.94 -9.55 -12.53
N VAL A 199 -0.75 -10.03 -12.88
CA VAL A 199 -0.55 -10.92 -14.04
C VAL A 199 -1.07 -12.33 -13.73
N ARG A 200 -0.91 -12.82 -12.50
CA ARG A 200 -1.38 -14.15 -12.06
C ARG A 200 -2.90 -14.26 -12.10
N VAL A 201 -3.63 -13.24 -11.66
CA VAL A 201 -5.11 -13.24 -11.67
C VAL A 201 -5.71 -12.88 -13.02
N SER A 202 -4.89 -12.57 -14.02
CA SER A 202 -5.32 -12.33 -15.41
C SER A 202 -6.00 -13.56 -15.98
N LYS A 203 -7.18 -13.37 -16.59
CA LYS A 203 -7.93 -14.45 -17.26
C LYS A 203 -7.19 -15.01 -18.46
N LYS A 204 -6.41 -14.17 -19.15
CA LYS A 204 -5.68 -14.53 -20.37
C LYS A 204 -4.31 -15.17 -20.07
N TYR A 205 -3.60 -14.66 -19.05
CA TYR A 205 -2.19 -15.02 -18.79
C TYR A 205 -1.99 -15.84 -17.52
N GLY A 206 -2.95 -15.85 -16.57
CA GLY A 206 -2.83 -16.50 -15.26
C GLY A 206 -2.77 -18.03 -15.33
N GLY A 207 -3.54 -18.67 -16.23
CA GLY A 207 -3.58 -20.13 -16.35
C GLY A 207 -2.25 -20.77 -16.80
N GLU A 208 -1.42 -20.07 -17.55
CA GLU A 208 -0.08 -20.55 -17.94
C GLU A 208 0.92 -20.52 -16.76
N LEU A 209 0.75 -19.61 -15.83
CA LEU A 209 1.58 -19.48 -14.63
C LEU A 209 1.38 -20.65 -13.66
N GLU A 210 0.14 -21.04 -13.41
CA GLU A 210 -0.17 -22.18 -12.52
C GLU A 210 0.40 -23.49 -13.05
N ALA A 211 0.32 -23.73 -14.36
CA ALA A 211 0.86 -24.93 -15.00
C ALA A 211 2.39 -25.00 -14.90
N LYS A 212 3.11 -23.89 -15.08
CA LYS A 212 4.57 -23.83 -15.00
C LYS A 212 5.09 -23.91 -13.57
N THR A 213 4.40 -23.27 -12.61
CA THR A 213 4.76 -23.34 -11.19
C THR A 213 4.58 -24.77 -10.66
N THR A 214 3.51 -25.45 -11.05
CA THR A 214 3.27 -26.85 -10.69
C THR A 214 4.32 -27.79 -11.31
N MET A 215 4.73 -27.59 -12.57
CA MET A 215 5.79 -28.36 -13.22
C MET A 215 7.16 -28.13 -12.58
N SER A 216 7.50 -26.90 -12.18
CA SER A 216 8.78 -26.63 -11.51
C SER A 216 8.85 -27.24 -10.10
N GLN A 217 7.75 -27.31 -9.38
CA GLN A 217 7.66 -27.98 -8.07
C GLN A 217 7.74 -29.51 -8.20
N ILE A 218 7.20 -30.09 -9.27
CA ILE A 218 7.29 -31.53 -9.55
C ILE A 218 8.72 -31.92 -9.94
N SER A 219 9.40 -31.11 -10.75
CA SER A 219 10.79 -31.41 -11.15
C SER A 219 11.79 -31.30 -9.99
N THR A 220 11.56 -30.43 -9.02
CA THR A 220 12.40 -30.32 -7.81
C THR A 220 12.15 -31.44 -6.80
N ALA A 221 11.00 -32.12 -6.86
CA ALA A 221 10.69 -33.27 -6.00
C ALA A 221 11.24 -34.59 -6.52
N GLU A 222 11.39 -34.73 -7.82
CA GLU A 222 11.96 -35.94 -8.44
C GLU A 222 13.51 -36.00 -8.44
N ASP A 223 14.19 -34.82 -8.46
CA ASP A 223 15.66 -34.75 -8.46
C ASP A 223 16.31 -34.96 -7.08
N SER A 224 15.53 -35.07 -6.00
CA SER A 224 16.05 -35.31 -4.65
C SER A 224 16.29 -36.78 -4.28
N ALA A 225 16.09 -37.72 -5.19
CA ALA A 225 16.14 -39.15 -4.90
C ALA A 225 17.43 -39.87 -5.36
N ASP A 226 18.37 -39.21 -6.03
CA ASP A 226 19.60 -39.89 -6.48
C ASP A 226 20.87 -39.08 -6.14
N GLY A 227 21.66 -39.66 -5.26
CA GLY A 227 22.85 -39.07 -4.61
C GLY A 227 24.14 -39.10 -5.44
N SER A 228 24.17 -38.62 -6.68
CA SER A 228 25.39 -38.45 -7.44
C SER A 228 25.61 -37.01 -7.87
N GLY A 229 26.60 -36.33 -7.24
CA GLY A 229 26.96 -34.98 -7.53
C GLY A 229 27.41 -34.73 -8.96
N THR A 230 26.53 -34.22 -9.78
CA THR A 230 26.84 -33.61 -11.06
C THR A 230 26.28 -32.17 -11.06
N ALA A 231 27.12 -31.23 -11.52
CA ALA A 231 26.83 -29.82 -11.54
C ALA A 231 25.41 -29.52 -12.10
N ILE A 232 24.55 -28.97 -11.28
CA ILE A 232 23.20 -28.53 -11.63
C ILE A 232 23.34 -27.39 -12.66
N ARG A 233 23.11 -27.71 -13.94
CA ARG A 233 22.70 -26.70 -14.92
C ARG A 233 21.25 -26.34 -14.56
N SER A 234 21.05 -25.31 -13.77
CA SER A 234 19.74 -24.68 -13.58
C SER A 234 19.28 -24.15 -14.94
N VAL A 235 18.41 -24.88 -15.61
CA VAL A 235 17.57 -24.27 -16.63
C VAL A 235 16.55 -23.43 -15.86
N ASP A 236 16.90 -22.18 -15.56
CA ASP A 236 15.97 -21.17 -15.05
C ASP A 236 14.91 -20.94 -16.14
N SER A 237 13.86 -21.76 -16.14
CA SER A 237 12.70 -21.49 -16.97
C SER A 237 11.97 -20.29 -16.36
N LYS A 238 12.01 -19.16 -17.08
CA LYS A 238 11.21 -17.99 -16.72
C LYS A 238 9.76 -18.42 -16.51
N ILE A 239 9.14 -17.91 -15.44
CA ILE A 239 7.74 -18.22 -15.14
C ILE A 239 6.79 -17.58 -16.16
N TRP A 240 7.14 -16.42 -16.75
CA TRP A 240 6.36 -15.76 -17.78
C TRP A 240 6.77 -16.15 -19.19
N SER A 241 5.78 -16.26 -20.08
CA SER A 241 6.03 -16.46 -21.51
C SER A 241 6.55 -15.17 -22.16
N ASP A 242 7.24 -15.31 -23.31
CA ASP A 242 7.67 -14.14 -24.07
C ASP A 242 6.46 -13.30 -24.54
N GLU A 243 5.30 -13.93 -24.78
CA GLU A 243 4.04 -13.24 -25.10
C GLU A 243 3.57 -12.36 -23.95
N THR A 244 3.51 -12.91 -22.73
CA THR A 244 3.15 -12.15 -21.51
C THR A 244 4.06 -10.94 -21.29
N ILE A 245 5.39 -11.13 -21.45
CA ILE A 245 6.38 -10.07 -21.32
C ILE A 245 6.17 -8.98 -22.40
N LEU A 246 5.86 -9.38 -23.61
CA LEU A 246 5.66 -8.47 -24.75
C LEU A 246 4.40 -7.60 -24.54
N GLU A 247 3.31 -8.22 -24.11
CA GLU A 247 2.06 -7.52 -23.80
C GLU A 247 2.23 -6.56 -22.61
N LEU A 248 2.88 -7.01 -21.54
CA LEU A 248 3.22 -6.13 -20.42
C LEU A 248 4.06 -4.94 -20.88
N LYS A 249 5.07 -5.16 -21.72
CA LYS A 249 5.93 -4.10 -22.25
C LYS A 249 5.13 -3.11 -23.10
N ALA A 250 4.22 -3.61 -23.93
CA ALA A 250 3.36 -2.78 -24.77
C ALA A 250 2.37 -1.95 -23.95
N ALA A 251 1.70 -2.56 -22.96
CA ALA A 251 0.79 -1.89 -22.04
C ALA A 251 1.52 -0.82 -21.21
N TYR A 252 2.66 -1.17 -20.62
CA TYR A 252 3.47 -0.25 -19.84
C TYR A 252 3.94 0.96 -20.67
N ARG A 253 4.38 0.75 -21.92
CA ARG A 253 4.81 1.86 -22.81
C ARG A 253 3.67 2.81 -23.15
N ARG A 254 2.48 2.28 -23.48
CA ARG A 254 1.30 3.11 -23.74
C ARG A 254 0.94 3.94 -22.50
N PHE A 255 0.92 3.29 -21.34
CA PHE A 255 0.67 3.96 -20.07
C PHE A 255 1.72 5.03 -19.77
N ALA A 256 3.02 4.71 -19.85
CA ALA A 256 4.11 5.63 -19.57
C ALA A 256 4.07 6.88 -20.46
N THR A 257 3.73 6.70 -21.74
CA THR A 257 3.58 7.81 -22.69
C THR A 257 2.42 8.72 -22.29
N ALA A 258 1.26 8.14 -21.99
CA ALA A 258 0.08 8.88 -21.59
C ALA A 258 0.27 9.58 -20.22
N PHE A 259 0.89 8.88 -19.25
CA PHE A 259 1.19 9.41 -17.92
C PHE A 259 2.16 10.58 -17.96
N LYS A 260 3.23 10.47 -18.74
CA LYS A 260 4.19 11.56 -18.97
C LYS A 260 3.53 12.76 -19.63
N LYS A 261 2.68 12.55 -20.65
CA LYS A 261 1.93 13.61 -21.32
C LYS A 261 1.04 14.40 -20.36
N ARG A 262 0.52 13.75 -19.31
CA ARG A 262 -0.30 14.38 -18.27
C ARG A 262 0.51 15.11 -17.19
N GLY A 263 1.85 14.95 -17.16
CA GLY A 263 2.75 15.54 -16.16
C GLY A 263 3.23 14.54 -15.11
N GLY A 264 3.12 13.24 -15.38
CA GLY A 264 3.53 12.19 -14.43
C GLY A 264 5.02 12.19 -14.10
N ASP A 265 5.87 12.73 -14.98
CA ASP A 265 7.31 12.90 -14.75
C ASP A 265 7.65 14.07 -13.80
N GLU A 266 6.68 14.90 -13.44
CA GLU A 266 6.83 15.94 -12.41
C GLU A 266 6.62 15.39 -10.99
N LEU A 267 6.02 14.20 -10.85
CA LEU A 267 5.77 13.52 -9.58
C LEU A 267 7.08 12.89 -9.08
N LYS A 268 7.71 13.52 -8.08
CA LYS A 268 9.10 13.21 -7.68
C LYS A 268 9.24 11.98 -6.78
N LYS A 269 8.17 11.62 -6.06
CA LYS A 269 8.19 10.57 -5.02
C LYS A 269 7.64 9.22 -5.49
N MET A 270 7.21 9.14 -6.74
CA MET A 270 6.74 7.89 -7.33
C MET A 270 7.40 7.64 -8.68
N THR A 271 7.61 6.39 -9.00
CA THR A 271 8.06 5.96 -10.32
C THR A 271 6.87 5.78 -11.27
N THR A 272 7.14 5.72 -12.57
CA THR A 272 6.11 5.32 -13.54
C THR A 272 5.58 3.90 -13.25
N GLY A 273 6.41 3.02 -12.67
CA GLY A 273 6.00 1.69 -12.23
C GLY A 273 4.97 1.73 -11.10
N ASP A 274 5.19 2.60 -10.09
CA ASP A 274 4.22 2.79 -9.00
C ASP A 274 2.87 3.29 -9.52
N ALA A 275 2.88 4.23 -10.47
CA ALA A 275 1.65 4.68 -11.11
C ALA A 275 1.00 3.56 -11.94
N PHE A 276 1.80 2.79 -12.67
CA PHE A 276 1.29 1.70 -13.49
C PHE A 276 0.64 0.60 -12.67
N ILE A 277 1.22 0.20 -11.52
CA ILE A 277 0.60 -0.82 -10.67
C ILE A 277 -0.75 -0.34 -10.12
N VAL A 278 -0.86 0.92 -9.68
CA VAL A 278 -2.15 1.51 -9.27
C VAL A 278 -3.16 1.46 -10.42
N PHE A 279 -2.71 1.77 -11.64
CA PHE A 279 -3.58 1.75 -12.82
C PHE A 279 -4.11 0.35 -13.15
N ILE A 280 -3.26 -0.67 -13.15
CA ILE A 280 -3.69 -2.04 -13.44
C ILE A 280 -4.50 -2.68 -12.31
N GLU A 281 -4.29 -2.30 -11.06
CA GLU A 281 -5.14 -2.73 -9.94
C GLU A 281 -6.57 -2.18 -10.06
N LEU A 282 -6.72 -0.96 -10.58
CA LEU A 282 -8.03 -0.35 -10.77
C LEU A 282 -8.74 -0.81 -12.03
N LYS A 283 -7.99 -1.13 -13.11
CA LYS A 283 -8.57 -1.44 -14.43
C LYS A 283 -8.47 -2.91 -14.82
N SER A 284 -7.73 -3.74 -14.11
CA SER A 284 -7.23 -5.08 -14.42
C SER A 284 -6.14 -5.10 -15.51
N PHE A 285 -5.23 -6.06 -15.41
CA PHE A 285 -4.15 -6.22 -16.40
C PHE A 285 -4.70 -6.52 -17.81
N ASP A 286 -5.70 -7.41 -17.90
CA ASP A 286 -6.33 -7.77 -19.19
C ASP A 286 -6.93 -6.55 -19.90
N ALA A 287 -7.70 -5.73 -19.19
CA ALA A 287 -8.31 -4.53 -19.76
C ALA A 287 -7.24 -3.53 -20.25
N VAL A 288 -6.17 -3.31 -19.47
CA VAL A 288 -5.09 -2.38 -19.84
C VAL A 288 -4.31 -2.88 -21.06
N CYS A 289 -4.16 -4.18 -21.25
CA CYS A 289 -3.56 -4.75 -22.46
C CYS A 289 -4.39 -4.46 -23.72
N GLU A 290 -5.71 -4.37 -23.60
CA GLU A 290 -6.62 -4.09 -24.71
C GLU A 290 -6.82 -2.60 -24.98
N MET A 291 -6.62 -1.72 -23.97
CA MET A 291 -6.81 -0.28 -24.09
C MET A 291 -5.87 0.37 -25.12
N GLY A 292 -6.42 1.26 -25.95
CA GLY A 292 -5.66 2.18 -26.79
C GLY A 292 -5.09 3.36 -25.98
N ILE A 293 -4.13 4.08 -26.58
CA ILE A 293 -3.48 5.22 -25.88
C ILE A 293 -4.46 6.32 -25.50
N GLU A 294 -5.45 6.64 -26.33
CA GLU A 294 -6.46 7.67 -26.06
C GLU A 294 -7.36 7.29 -24.89
N GLU A 295 -7.70 6.02 -24.77
CA GLU A 295 -8.49 5.48 -23.66
C GLU A 295 -7.67 5.53 -22.38
N ILE A 296 -6.41 5.11 -22.40
CA ILE A 296 -5.49 5.21 -21.26
C ILE A 296 -5.33 6.69 -20.82
N GLU A 297 -5.19 7.65 -21.74
CA GLU A 297 -5.13 9.09 -21.42
C GLU A 297 -6.39 9.57 -20.68
N LYS A 298 -7.56 9.14 -21.14
CA LYS A 298 -8.84 9.46 -20.51
C LYS A 298 -8.93 8.88 -19.09
N GLU A 299 -8.57 7.62 -18.93
CA GLU A 299 -8.62 6.94 -17.64
C GLU A 299 -7.59 7.51 -16.65
N ILE A 300 -6.35 7.81 -17.10
CA ILE A 300 -5.35 8.51 -16.28
C ILE A 300 -5.89 9.86 -15.81
N THR A 301 -6.60 10.59 -16.68
CA THR A 301 -7.16 11.89 -16.32
C THR A 301 -8.26 11.74 -15.28
N ALA A 302 -9.13 10.72 -15.40
CA ALA A 302 -10.19 10.44 -14.45
C ALA A 302 -9.66 10.08 -13.06
N MET A 303 -8.53 9.34 -12.98
CA MET A 303 -7.95 8.89 -11.72
C MET A 303 -6.68 9.66 -11.29
N TRP A 304 -6.43 10.83 -11.88
CA TRP A 304 -5.20 11.61 -11.62
C TRP A 304 -4.94 11.87 -10.15
N GLN A 305 -5.98 12.06 -9.37
CA GLN A 305 -5.88 12.35 -7.95
C GLN A 305 -5.28 11.17 -7.14
N GLU A 306 -5.50 9.93 -7.56
CA GLU A 306 -4.90 8.76 -6.92
C GLU A 306 -3.37 8.77 -7.05
N PHE A 307 -2.86 9.18 -8.22
CA PHE A 307 -1.42 9.33 -8.40
C PHE A 307 -0.82 10.45 -7.55
N LEU A 308 -1.55 11.55 -7.34
CA LEU A 308 -1.10 12.62 -6.46
C LEU A 308 -1.02 12.16 -5.00
N VAL A 309 -1.97 11.38 -4.54
CA VAL A 309 -1.97 10.82 -3.18
C VAL A 309 -0.79 9.86 -2.97
N VAL A 310 -0.51 9.00 -3.93
CA VAL A 310 0.65 8.07 -3.86
C VAL A 310 1.98 8.83 -3.90
N ASN A 311 2.06 9.97 -4.62
CA ASN A 311 3.26 10.80 -4.69
C ASN A 311 3.52 11.62 -3.42
N GLU A 312 2.48 11.99 -2.66
CA GLU A 312 2.61 12.67 -1.38
C GLU A 312 2.84 11.61 -0.30
N GLU A 313 3.91 11.73 0.50
CA GLU A 313 4.10 10.85 1.66
C GLU A 313 2.83 10.87 2.51
N TYR A 314 2.17 9.74 2.62
CA TYR A 314 1.05 9.35 3.47
C TYR A 314 0.61 10.39 4.52
N SER A 315 0.13 11.54 4.12
CA SER A 315 -0.61 12.41 5.02
C SER A 315 -2.10 12.22 4.77
N VAL A 316 -2.62 11.11 5.30
CA VAL A 316 -4.05 10.88 5.39
C VAL A 316 -4.59 11.84 6.44
N ASP A 317 -5.61 12.61 6.11
CA ASP A 317 -6.26 13.47 7.09
C ASP A 317 -7.19 12.61 7.95
N VAL A 318 -6.79 12.33 9.19
CA VAL A 318 -7.58 11.55 10.14
C VAL A 318 -8.46 12.47 10.96
N SER A 319 -9.77 12.36 10.78
CA SER A 319 -10.74 13.06 11.61
C SER A 319 -10.95 12.26 12.90
N LEU A 320 -10.46 12.77 14.01
CA LEU A 320 -10.61 12.13 15.34
C LEU A 320 -11.94 12.49 16.02
N ASP A 321 -12.55 13.61 15.61
CA ASP A 321 -13.83 14.09 16.13
C ASP A 321 -14.73 14.57 15.00
N PRO A 322 -16.06 14.48 15.19
CA PRO A 322 -17.02 15.05 14.26
C PRO A 322 -16.84 16.59 14.15
N PRO A 323 -17.14 17.18 12.98
CA PRO A 323 -17.14 18.63 12.84
C PRO A 323 -18.03 19.31 13.88
N ASP A 324 -17.54 20.39 14.50
CA ASP A 324 -18.27 21.17 15.50
C ASP A 324 -19.44 21.93 14.83
N ASP A 325 -20.66 21.55 15.16
CA ASP A 325 -21.89 22.22 14.67
C ASP A 325 -22.19 23.58 15.35
N SER A 326 -21.48 23.89 16.45
CA SER A 326 -21.72 25.12 17.20
C SER A 326 -21.24 26.41 16.51
N LYS A 327 -20.40 26.27 15.46
CA LYS A 327 -19.83 27.42 14.71
C LYS A 327 -20.65 27.86 13.49
N LYS A 328 -21.89 27.39 13.32
CA LYS A 328 -22.76 27.86 12.22
C LYS A 328 -23.10 29.32 12.39
N ASN A 329 -22.80 30.14 11.38
CA ASN A 329 -23.36 31.48 11.28
C ASN A 329 -24.89 31.38 11.24
N LEU A 330 -25.59 32.22 11.99
CA LEU A 330 -27.07 32.31 12.05
C LEU A 330 -27.70 32.40 10.63
N PHE A 331 -27.02 33.02 9.67
CA PHE A 331 -27.44 33.12 8.27
C PHE A 331 -27.42 31.80 7.54
N GLU A 332 -26.44 30.94 7.78
CA GLU A 332 -26.34 29.60 7.15
C GLU A 332 -27.40 28.66 7.74
N GLN A 333 -27.69 28.75 9.02
CA GLN A 333 -28.76 28.00 9.66
C GLN A 333 -30.14 28.41 9.13
N LEU A 334 -30.38 29.70 8.90
CA LEU A 334 -31.60 30.19 8.30
C LEU A 334 -31.71 29.78 6.82
N ALA A 335 -30.67 29.91 6.03
CA ALA A 335 -30.65 29.52 4.62
C ALA A 335 -30.93 28.01 4.44
N ALA A 336 -30.31 27.14 5.24
CA ALA A 336 -30.56 25.71 5.25
C ALA A 336 -31.98 25.33 5.68
N SER A 337 -32.63 26.15 6.52
CA SER A 337 -34.02 25.94 6.95
C SER A 337 -35.06 26.27 5.86
N PHE A 338 -34.74 27.22 4.96
CA PHE A 338 -35.67 27.66 3.92
C PHE A 338 -35.66 26.78 2.67
N ASN A 339 -34.60 26.04 2.38
CA ASN A 339 -34.55 25.12 1.23
C ASN A 339 -33.59 23.93 1.51
N PRO A 340 -34.05 22.96 2.31
CA PRO A 340 -33.21 21.82 2.66
C PRO A 340 -32.94 20.99 1.40
N ALA A 341 -31.69 20.53 1.23
CA ALA A 341 -31.29 19.69 0.11
C ALA A 341 -32.08 18.36 0.06
N TYR A 342 -32.51 17.88 1.23
CA TYR A 342 -33.28 16.63 1.41
C TYR A 342 -34.51 16.88 2.30
N SER A 343 -35.63 16.23 1.97
CA SER A 343 -36.90 16.33 2.65
C SER A 343 -37.69 15.01 2.49
N GLU A 344 -38.86 14.90 3.13
CA GLU A 344 -39.74 13.74 2.96
C GLU A 344 -40.17 13.54 1.50
N SER A 345 -40.34 14.61 0.71
CA SER A 345 -40.64 14.54 -0.72
C SER A 345 -39.41 14.29 -1.60
N LYS A 346 -38.20 14.51 -1.10
CA LYS A 346 -36.93 14.26 -1.76
C LYS A 346 -35.97 13.64 -0.76
N PRO A 347 -36.14 12.36 -0.37
CA PRO A 347 -35.31 11.72 0.62
C PRO A 347 -33.90 11.42 0.09
N LEU A 348 -32.91 11.49 0.99
CA LEU A 348 -31.58 10.99 0.73
C LEU A 348 -31.61 9.47 0.65
N LYS A 349 -31.14 8.90 -0.46
CA LYS A 349 -31.07 7.44 -0.64
C LYS A 349 -29.69 6.92 -0.28
N ILE A 350 -29.65 6.01 0.67
CA ILE A 350 -28.42 5.42 1.23
C ILE A 350 -28.47 3.89 1.07
N ALA A 351 -27.41 3.30 0.56
CA ALA A 351 -27.25 1.84 0.52
C ALA A 351 -26.19 1.35 1.48
N PHE A 352 -26.42 0.18 2.07
CA PHE A 352 -25.49 -0.57 2.89
C PHE A 352 -25.17 -1.90 2.23
N LEU A 353 -23.89 -2.15 1.95
CA LEU A 353 -23.42 -3.38 1.34
C LEU A 353 -22.75 -4.25 2.40
N TYR A 354 -23.26 -5.48 2.52
CA TYR A 354 -22.83 -6.47 3.49
C TYR A 354 -22.12 -7.65 2.81
N GLY A 355 -20.98 -8.07 3.35
CA GLY A 355 -20.24 -9.23 2.84
C GLY A 355 -20.84 -10.58 3.26
N SER A 356 -21.82 -10.59 4.17
CA SER A 356 -22.56 -11.77 4.60
C SER A 356 -23.91 -11.37 5.20
N ASP A 357 -24.78 -12.37 5.45
CA ASP A 357 -26.07 -12.15 6.13
C ASP A 357 -25.83 -11.64 7.56
N PRO A 358 -26.53 -10.58 8.00
CA PRO A 358 -26.45 -10.08 9.38
C PRO A 358 -26.73 -11.14 10.46
N ASN A 359 -27.52 -12.18 10.15
CA ASN A 359 -27.80 -13.26 11.09
C ASN A 359 -26.66 -14.29 11.21
N GLN A 360 -25.61 -14.17 10.38
CA GLN A 360 -24.48 -15.09 10.35
C GLN A 360 -23.17 -14.45 10.84
N SER A 361 -23.09 -13.12 10.90
CA SER A 361 -21.89 -12.37 11.28
C SER A 361 -22.22 -11.34 12.34
N ASP A 362 -21.54 -11.41 13.47
CA ASP A 362 -21.62 -10.45 14.57
C ASP A 362 -21.27 -9.03 14.09
N TRP A 363 -20.21 -8.94 13.27
CA TRP A 363 -19.76 -7.70 12.66
C TRP A 363 -20.83 -7.05 11.79
N ILE A 364 -21.39 -7.81 10.84
CA ILE A 364 -22.43 -7.31 9.93
C ILE A 364 -23.73 -7.00 10.70
N TYR A 365 -24.05 -7.78 11.73
CA TYR A 365 -25.21 -7.51 12.60
C TYR A 365 -25.08 -6.13 13.28
N SER A 366 -23.88 -5.78 13.78
CA SER A 366 -23.65 -4.47 14.38
C SER A 366 -23.89 -3.30 13.39
N HIS A 367 -23.49 -3.46 12.15
CA HIS A 367 -23.76 -2.49 11.08
C HIS A 367 -25.25 -2.41 10.71
N GLU A 368 -25.97 -3.54 10.71
CA GLU A 368 -27.42 -3.55 10.48
C GLU A 368 -28.17 -2.82 11.60
N LEU A 369 -27.74 -2.94 12.84
CA LEU A 369 -28.28 -2.12 13.94
C LEU A 369 -28.04 -0.63 13.66
N GLY A 370 -26.88 -0.27 13.16
CA GLY A 370 -26.56 1.09 12.76
C GLY A 370 -27.43 1.62 11.63
N ARG A 371 -27.73 0.81 10.61
CA ARG A 371 -28.67 1.16 9.53
C ARG A 371 -30.08 1.40 10.06
N ASN A 372 -30.56 0.55 10.96
CA ASN A 372 -31.88 0.72 11.59
C ASN A 372 -31.96 2.00 12.40
N HIS A 373 -30.90 2.36 13.15
CA HIS A 373 -30.82 3.63 13.87
C HIS A 373 -31.02 4.85 12.95
N ILE A 374 -30.36 4.89 11.78
CA ILE A 374 -30.55 5.97 10.80
C ILE A 374 -32.02 6.09 10.39
N LYS A 375 -32.66 4.96 10.09
CA LYS A 375 -34.06 4.92 9.69
C LYS A 375 -34.97 5.49 10.81
N GLU A 376 -34.67 5.20 12.08
CA GLU A 376 -35.41 5.72 13.20
C GLU A 376 -35.19 7.23 13.40
N VAL A 377 -33.94 7.71 13.32
CA VAL A 377 -33.59 9.11 13.57
C VAL A 377 -34.08 10.04 12.47
N PHE A 378 -33.90 9.67 11.21
CA PHE A 378 -34.22 10.55 10.08
C PHE A 378 -35.64 10.36 9.51
N GLY A 379 -36.32 9.26 9.86
CA GLY A 379 -37.64 8.93 9.35
C GLY A 379 -37.68 8.96 7.81
N ASP A 380 -38.74 9.56 7.25
CA ASP A 380 -38.98 9.60 5.79
C ASP A 380 -38.01 10.53 5.01
N LYS A 381 -37.14 11.28 5.69
CA LYS A 381 -36.08 12.09 5.04
C LYS A 381 -34.92 11.24 4.50
N VAL A 382 -34.83 9.98 4.92
CA VAL A 382 -33.76 9.05 4.51
C VAL A 382 -34.37 7.70 4.15
N VAL A 383 -34.07 7.22 2.96
CA VAL A 383 -34.41 5.87 2.52
C VAL A 383 -33.18 5.00 2.55
N THR A 384 -33.20 3.92 3.34
CA THR A 384 -32.07 2.99 3.43
C THR A 384 -32.35 1.70 2.66
N LEU A 385 -31.42 1.29 1.83
CA LEU A 385 -31.38 0.01 1.13
C LEU A 385 -30.29 -0.87 1.75
N LYS A 386 -30.45 -2.19 1.70
CA LYS A 386 -29.39 -3.14 2.08
C LYS A 386 -29.25 -4.22 1.01
N ILE A 387 -28.02 -4.56 0.72
CA ILE A 387 -27.68 -5.67 -0.17
C ILE A 387 -26.64 -6.53 0.52
N THR A 388 -26.83 -7.84 0.49
CA THR A 388 -25.83 -8.83 0.83
C THR A 388 -25.27 -9.36 -0.49
N THR A 389 -23.98 -9.25 -0.69
CA THR A 389 -23.30 -9.68 -1.90
C THR A 389 -22.15 -10.63 -1.53
N SER A 390 -21.74 -11.46 -2.47
CA SER A 390 -20.52 -12.25 -2.30
C SER A 390 -19.30 -11.32 -2.24
N SER A 391 -18.18 -11.85 -1.83
CA SER A 391 -16.93 -11.09 -1.74
C SER A 391 -16.24 -10.93 -3.11
N SER A 392 -16.85 -11.37 -4.23
CA SER A 392 -16.27 -11.17 -5.55
C SER A 392 -16.39 -9.72 -5.98
N GLU A 393 -15.31 -9.18 -6.52
CA GLU A 393 -15.23 -7.77 -6.91
C GLU A 393 -16.23 -7.45 -8.03
N ASP A 394 -16.40 -8.33 -9.01
CA ASP A 394 -17.31 -8.16 -10.14
C ASP A 394 -18.78 -8.09 -9.69
N GLU A 395 -19.21 -8.97 -8.78
CA GLU A 395 -20.58 -8.96 -8.23
C GLU A 395 -20.82 -7.71 -7.37
N LEU A 396 -19.82 -7.28 -6.61
CA LEU A 396 -19.90 -6.10 -5.80
C LEU A 396 -20.02 -4.83 -6.67
N MET A 397 -19.23 -4.74 -7.75
CA MET A 397 -19.32 -3.66 -8.73
C MET A 397 -20.69 -3.62 -9.39
N ALA A 398 -21.21 -4.75 -9.88
CA ALA A 398 -22.52 -4.85 -10.50
C ALA A 398 -23.65 -4.43 -9.54
N ALA A 399 -23.56 -4.83 -8.27
CA ALA A 399 -24.52 -4.42 -7.25
C ALA A 399 -24.48 -2.92 -6.96
N MET A 400 -23.30 -2.30 -6.90
CA MET A 400 -23.16 -0.85 -6.72
C MET A 400 -23.71 -0.09 -7.94
N GLU A 401 -23.41 -0.54 -9.15
CA GLU A 401 -23.90 0.07 -10.38
C GLU A 401 -25.43 0.03 -10.47
N ASP A 402 -26.06 -1.09 -10.15
CA ASP A 402 -27.52 -1.19 -10.08
C ASP A 402 -28.13 -0.23 -9.05
N LEU A 403 -27.51 -0.14 -7.86
CA LEU A 403 -27.95 0.82 -6.84
C LEU A 403 -27.89 2.27 -7.31
N ILE A 404 -26.87 2.63 -8.07
CA ILE A 404 -26.67 4.01 -8.57
C ILE A 404 -27.59 4.28 -9.76
N GLU A 405 -27.54 3.43 -10.79
CA GLU A 405 -28.23 3.68 -12.06
C GLU A 405 -29.74 3.44 -11.98
N THR A 406 -30.16 2.38 -11.25
CA THR A 406 -31.58 1.96 -11.19
C THR A 406 -32.28 2.53 -9.96
N GLN A 407 -31.62 2.48 -8.77
CA GLN A 407 -32.26 2.92 -7.53
C GLN A 407 -31.95 4.39 -7.20
N HIS A 408 -31.02 5.02 -7.93
CA HIS A 408 -30.57 6.41 -7.72
C HIS A 408 -30.08 6.67 -6.30
N VAL A 409 -29.20 5.78 -5.81
CA VAL A 409 -28.53 5.91 -4.51
C VAL A 409 -27.46 6.98 -4.58
N GLU A 410 -27.40 7.84 -3.59
CA GLU A 410 -26.45 8.96 -3.51
C GLU A 410 -25.31 8.70 -2.50
N VAL A 411 -25.50 7.76 -1.57
CA VAL A 411 -24.53 7.38 -0.55
C VAL A 411 -24.44 5.88 -0.41
N ILE A 412 -23.23 5.33 -0.43
CA ILE A 412 -22.99 3.90 -0.26
C ILE A 412 -22.04 3.68 0.92
N PHE A 413 -22.47 2.88 1.89
CA PHE A 413 -21.62 2.36 2.96
C PHE A 413 -21.27 0.90 2.67
N THR A 414 -19.99 0.60 2.52
CA THR A 414 -19.47 -0.77 2.47
C THR A 414 -18.87 -1.13 3.83
N THR A 415 -19.19 -2.32 4.34
CA THR A 415 -19.03 -2.66 5.75
C THR A 415 -17.83 -3.54 6.07
N THR A 416 -17.02 -3.87 5.07
CA THR A 416 -15.80 -4.67 5.25
C THR A 416 -14.63 -4.10 4.45
N THR A 417 -13.41 -4.33 4.94
CA THR A 417 -12.17 -3.88 4.29
C THR A 417 -11.96 -4.53 2.92
N THR A 418 -12.46 -5.75 2.71
CA THR A 418 -12.37 -6.47 1.43
C THR A 418 -13.12 -5.79 0.28
N MET A 419 -14.04 -4.87 0.59
CA MET A 419 -14.81 -4.12 -0.40
C MET A 419 -14.12 -2.83 -0.89
N VAL A 420 -12.92 -2.51 -0.39
CA VAL A 420 -12.27 -1.22 -0.68
C VAL A 420 -11.94 -1.05 -2.15
N SER A 421 -11.45 -2.10 -2.84
CA SER A 421 -11.09 -2.03 -4.26
C SER A 421 -12.31 -1.72 -5.14
N ALA A 422 -13.40 -2.48 -4.97
CA ALA A 422 -14.65 -2.22 -5.70
C ALA A 422 -15.24 -0.85 -5.36
N SER A 423 -15.20 -0.43 -4.09
CA SER A 423 -15.64 0.90 -3.65
C SER A 423 -14.89 2.01 -4.38
N LEU A 424 -13.56 1.87 -4.52
CA LEU A 424 -12.72 2.84 -5.22
C LEU A 424 -13.02 2.88 -6.73
N LYS A 425 -13.11 1.72 -7.39
CA LYS A 425 -13.47 1.62 -8.81
C LYS A 425 -14.82 2.27 -9.09
N CYS A 426 -15.81 1.99 -8.24
CA CYS A 426 -17.14 2.57 -8.34
C CYS A 426 -17.10 4.10 -8.13
N ALA A 427 -16.37 4.61 -7.13
CA ALA A 427 -16.27 6.04 -6.87
C ALA A 427 -15.59 6.82 -8.01
N ILE A 428 -14.60 6.22 -8.67
CA ILE A 428 -13.96 6.81 -9.86
C ILE A 428 -14.96 6.88 -11.04
N LYS A 429 -15.77 5.85 -11.21
CA LYS A 429 -16.79 5.80 -12.29
C LYS A 429 -17.96 6.74 -12.03
N TYR A 430 -18.37 6.91 -10.76
CA TYR A 430 -19.50 7.71 -10.33
C TYR A 430 -19.09 8.77 -9.29
N PRO A 431 -18.37 9.83 -9.68
CA PRO A 431 -17.76 10.79 -8.75
C PRO A 431 -18.77 11.61 -7.93
N ASP A 432 -20.04 11.67 -8.35
CA ASP A 432 -21.10 12.36 -7.61
C ASP A 432 -21.66 11.52 -6.46
N VAL A 433 -21.42 10.21 -6.44
CA VAL A 433 -21.87 9.29 -5.40
C VAL A 433 -20.87 9.25 -4.27
N LYS A 434 -21.33 9.39 -3.05
CA LYS A 434 -20.51 9.39 -1.85
C LYS A 434 -20.31 7.96 -1.35
N ILE A 435 -19.10 7.42 -1.50
CA ILE A 435 -18.80 6.06 -1.09
C ILE A 435 -17.89 6.09 0.13
N LEU A 436 -18.29 5.32 1.17
CA LEU A 436 -17.55 5.17 2.41
C LEU A 436 -17.29 3.68 2.68
N ASN A 437 -16.05 3.35 2.99
CA ASN A 437 -15.65 1.98 3.31
C ASN A 437 -15.27 1.84 4.79
N CYS A 438 -15.72 0.77 5.44
CA CYS A 438 -15.34 0.46 6.81
C CYS A 438 -13.94 -0.15 6.84
N SER A 439 -12.95 0.71 6.93
CA SER A 439 -11.53 0.36 7.03
C SER A 439 -10.72 1.51 7.65
N LEU A 440 -9.49 1.21 8.04
CA LEU A 440 -8.49 2.20 8.46
C LEU A 440 -7.39 2.32 7.40
N ASN A 441 -6.74 3.48 7.39
CA ASN A 441 -5.53 3.75 6.63
C ASN A 441 -5.66 3.42 5.13
N THR A 442 -6.67 3.99 4.48
CA THR A 442 -6.72 4.02 3.01
C THR A 442 -6.30 5.39 2.53
N SER A 443 -5.32 5.42 1.65
CA SER A 443 -4.82 6.64 0.99
C SER A 443 -5.60 6.98 -0.30
N HIS A 444 -6.89 6.64 -0.37
CA HIS A 444 -7.71 6.87 -1.56
C HIS A 444 -8.52 8.16 -1.42
N ARG A 445 -8.49 9.00 -2.44
CA ARG A 445 -9.18 10.28 -2.43
C ARG A 445 -10.66 10.20 -2.80
N TYR A 446 -11.03 9.26 -3.66
CA TYR A 446 -12.40 9.13 -4.15
C TYR A 446 -13.36 8.49 -3.16
N ILE A 447 -12.85 7.77 -2.16
CA ILE A 447 -13.63 7.20 -1.07
C ILE A 447 -13.18 7.78 0.26
N ARG A 448 -14.09 7.84 1.23
CA ARG A 448 -13.75 8.07 2.64
C ARG A 448 -13.81 6.77 3.39
N THR A 449 -13.00 6.66 4.44
CA THR A 449 -13.08 5.51 5.32
C THR A 449 -13.66 5.92 6.66
N TYR A 450 -14.24 4.95 7.35
CA TYR A 450 -14.75 5.13 8.69
C TYR A 450 -14.41 3.92 9.54
N TYR A 451 -14.00 4.18 10.78
CA TYR A 451 -13.73 3.14 11.77
C TYR A 451 -13.83 3.71 13.18
N ALA A 452 -13.89 2.82 14.20
CA ALA A 452 -13.99 3.25 15.59
C ALA A 452 -12.67 3.02 16.34
N ARG A 453 -12.31 3.95 17.24
CA ARG A 453 -11.14 3.85 18.13
C ARG A 453 -11.39 2.89 19.29
N LEU A 454 -11.65 1.63 18.98
CA LEU A 454 -12.02 0.62 19.98
C LEU A 454 -10.96 0.43 21.06
N PHE A 455 -9.70 0.73 20.76
CA PHE A 455 -8.60 0.63 21.73
C PHE A 455 -8.87 1.44 23.01
N GLU A 456 -9.60 2.55 22.93
CA GLU A 456 -10.00 3.36 24.09
C GLU A 456 -10.88 2.53 25.07
N ALA A 457 -11.88 1.83 24.53
CA ALA A 457 -12.75 0.97 25.34
C ALA A 457 -12.06 -0.31 25.80
N LYS A 458 -11.14 -0.86 24.98
CA LYS A 458 -10.32 -2.00 25.34
C LYS A 458 -9.38 -1.70 26.51
N PHE A 459 -8.80 -0.50 26.54
CA PHE A 459 -8.02 -0.02 27.68
C PHE A 459 -8.84 -0.10 28.98
N LEU A 460 -10.06 0.43 28.98
CA LEU A 460 -10.95 0.43 30.14
C LEU A 460 -11.37 -1.00 30.54
N SER A 461 -11.65 -1.86 29.55
CA SER A 461 -11.94 -3.29 29.80
C SER A 461 -10.74 -4.01 30.42
N GLY A 462 -9.52 -3.68 29.95
CA GLY A 462 -8.27 -4.17 30.53
C GLY A 462 -8.10 -3.77 32.00
N MET A 463 -8.45 -2.53 32.37
CA MET A 463 -8.46 -2.08 33.77
C MET A 463 -9.39 -2.95 34.64
N VAL A 464 -10.58 -3.29 34.14
CA VAL A 464 -11.50 -4.19 34.88
C VAL A 464 -10.87 -5.56 35.04
N ALA A 465 -10.31 -6.13 33.99
CA ALA A 465 -9.65 -7.44 34.05
C ALA A 465 -8.49 -7.45 35.04
N GLY A 466 -7.60 -6.43 34.96
CA GLY A 466 -6.46 -6.30 35.86
C GLY A 466 -6.84 -6.14 37.34
N ALA A 467 -7.91 -5.35 37.60
CA ALA A 467 -8.39 -5.13 38.96
C ALA A 467 -9.05 -6.37 39.59
N LEU A 468 -9.62 -7.27 38.77
CA LEU A 468 -10.45 -8.39 39.26
C LEU A 468 -9.82 -9.79 39.08
N THR A 469 -8.69 -9.87 38.34
CA THR A 469 -7.99 -11.17 38.19
C THR A 469 -7.44 -11.65 39.53
N GLU A 470 -7.61 -12.94 39.81
CA GLU A 470 -7.07 -13.61 40.98
C GLU A 470 -5.74 -14.32 40.69
N THR A 471 -5.52 -14.65 39.42
CA THR A 471 -4.32 -15.39 38.95
C THR A 471 -3.24 -14.50 38.35
N ASN A 472 -3.53 -13.21 38.10
CA ASN A 472 -2.73 -12.28 37.32
C ASN A 472 -2.53 -12.74 35.85
N LYS A 473 -3.32 -13.68 35.35
CA LYS A 473 -3.28 -14.24 34.02
C LYS A 473 -4.60 -13.99 33.30
N ILE A 474 -4.55 -13.20 32.23
CA ILE A 474 -5.72 -12.76 31.48
C ILE A 474 -5.54 -13.23 30.03
N GLY A 475 -6.56 -13.85 29.44
CA GLY A 475 -6.57 -14.26 28.04
C GLY A 475 -7.10 -13.15 27.13
N TYR A 476 -6.54 -13.04 25.95
CA TYR A 476 -7.04 -12.19 24.88
C TYR A 476 -7.12 -12.99 23.59
N ILE A 477 -8.31 -13.05 22.99
CA ILE A 477 -8.55 -13.70 21.70
C ILE A 477 -8.68 -12.61 20.65
N ALA A 478 -7.77 -12.62 19.64
CA ALA A 478 -7.81 -11.74 18.49
C ALA A 478 -8.11 -12.54 17.23
N ASP A 479 -8.70 -11.91 16.20
CA ASP A 479 -9.03 -12.60 14.96
C ASP A 479 -7.92 -12.45 13.90
N TYR A 480 -7.79 -11.28 13.29
CA TYR A 480 -6.87 -11.04 12.18
C TYR A 480 -5.77 -10.06 12.59
N PRO A 481 -4.48 -10.34 12.29
CA PRO A 481 -3.40 -9.39 12.52
C PRO A 481 -3.40 -8.28 11.45
N ILE A 482 -4.37 -7.38 11.54
CA ILE A 482 -4.54 -6.25 10.61
C ILE A 482 -4.36 -4.90 11.32
N VAL A 483 -4.17 -3.86 10.53
CA VAL A 483 -4.03 -2.47 10.98
C VAL A 483 -5.08 -2.10 12.04
N GLY A 484 -4.64 -1.53 13.16
CA GLY A 484 -5.46 -1.10 14.29
C GLY A 484 -5.78 -2.19 15.34
N ILE A 485 -5.66 -3.48 15.02
CA ILE A 485 -5.97 -4.56 15.99
C ILE A 485 -4.89 -4.66 17.08
N THR A 486 -3.62 -4.46 16.73
CA THR A 486 -2.52 -4.47 17.72
C THR A 486 -2.70 -3.35 18.74
N ALA A 487 -3.21 -2.19 18.34
CA ALA A 487 -3.53 -1.12 19.26
C ALA A 487 -4.62 -1.55 20.29
N ASN A 488 -5.64 -2.28 19.86
CA ASN A 488 -6.67 -2.83 20.78
C ASN A 488 -6.07 -3.78 21.82
N ILE A 489 -5.18 -4.67 21.37
CA ILE A 489 -4.50 -5.65 22.23
C ILE A 489 -3.60 -4.95 23.24
N ASN A 490 -2.77 -4.04 22.77
CA ASN A 490 -1.83 -3.29 23.59
C ASN A 490 -2.55 -2.39 24.60
N ALA A 491 -3.59 -1.67 24.18
CA ALA A 491 -4.39 -0.83 25.08
C ALA A 491 -5.03 -1.64 26.21
N PHE A 492 -5.57 -2.82 25.89
CA PHE A 492 -6.12 -3.73 26.91
C PHE A 492 -5.03 -4.17 27.90
N ALA A 493 -3.86 -4.57 27.42
CA ALA A 493 -2.75 -5.01 28.26
C ALA A 493 -2.19 -3.87 29.13
N ILE A 494 -2.07 -2.65 28.58
CA ILE A 494 -1.68 -1.45 29.33
C ILE A 494 -2.71 -1.15 30.42
N GLY A 495 -4.01 -1.21 30.10
CA GLY A 495 -5.08 -1.00 31.09
C GLY A 495 -5.01 -1.99 32.25
N ALA A 496 -4.77 -3.27 31.95
CA ALA A 496 -4.60 -4.31 32.96
C ALA A 496 -3.36 -4.05 33.83
N LYS A 497 -2.22 -3.72 33.21
CA LYS A 497 -0.94 -3.44 33.90
C LYS A 497 -1.03 -2.20 34.78
N MET A 498 -1.78 -1.17 34.35
CA MET A 498 -1.93 0.09 35.09
C MET A 498 -2.53 -0.10 36.48
N VAL A 499 -3.50 -0.98 36.62
CA VAL A 499 -4.16 -1.27 37.91
C VAL A 499 -3.56 -2.49 38.62
N ASN A 500 -2.89 -3.35 37.89
CA ASN A 500 -2.23 -4.55 38.43
C ASN A 500 -0.89 -4.78 37.69
N PRO A 501 0.23 -4.27 38.22
CA PRO A 501 1.55 -4.44 37.58
C PRO A 501 2.00 -5.89 37.36
N ALA A 502 1.42 -6.86 38.08
CA ALA A 502 1.71 -8.28 37.92
C ALA A 502 0.90 -8.95 36.80
N ALA A 503 -0.11 -8.28 36.25
CA ALA A 503 -0.99 -8.84 35.24
C ALA A 503 -0.23 -9.12 33.92
N LYS A 504 -0.40 -10.35 33.40
CA LYS A 504 0.06 -10.79 32.10
C LYS A 504 -1.12 -11.13 31.21
N VAL A 505 -1.05 -10.68 29.94
CA VAL A 505 -2.09 -10.93 28.94
C VAL A 505 -1.60 -11.99 27.95
N TYR A 506 -2.27 -13.13 27.92
CA TYR A 506 -1.97 -14.26 27.05
C TYR A 506 -2.74 -14.12 25.74
N LEU A 507 -2.04 -13.77 24.67
CA LEU A 507 -2.62 -13.53 23.35
C LEU A 507 -2.74 -14.85 22.57
N LYS A 508 -3.91 -15.08 21.97
CA LYS A 508 -4.17 -16.14 21.00
C LYS A 508 -4.93 -15.56 19.80
N TRP A 509 -4.59 -16.05 18.61
CA TRP A 509 -5.24 -15.66 17.36
C TRP A 509 -6.16 -16.77 16.87
N SER A 510 -7.43 -16.45 16.62
CA SER A 510 -8.44 -17.43 16.17
C SER A 510 -8.19 -17.90 14.73
N THR A 511 -7.45 -17.13 13.94
CA THR A 511 -7.19 -17.37 12.52
C THR A 511 -5.90 -18.14 12.23
N VAL A 512 -5.12 -18.47 13.25
CA VAL A 512 -3.90 -19.30 13.12
C VAL A 512 -4.28 -20.77 12.88
N LYS A 513 -3.54 -21.46 12.00
CA LYS A 513 -3.78 -22.86 11.59
C LYS A 513 -3.84 -23.86 12.75
N GLU A 514 -3.05 -23.61 13.80
CA GLU A 514 -3.01 -24.47 14.99
C GLU A 514 -4.32 -24.43 15.79
N ASN A 515 -5.05 -23.32 15.73
CA ASN A 515 -6.31 -23.11 16.44
C ASN A 515 -7.48 -23.57 15.56
N ARG A 516 -7.61 -24.90 15.37
CA ARG A 516 -8.62 -25.50 14.46
C ARG A 516 -10.07 -25.17 14.85
N ASN A 517 -10.31 -24.90 16.12
CA ASN A 517 -11.61 -24.46 16.64
C ASN A 517 -11.43 -23.62 17.93
N GLU A 518 -12.43 -22.82 18.27
CA GLU A 518 -12.42 -21.98 19.48
C GLU A 518 -12.12 -22.80 20.78
N ASN A 519 -12.54 -24.06 20.85
CA ASN A 519 -12.31 -24.88 22.03
C ASN A 519 -10.82 -25.16 22.27
N ASP A 520 -9.99 -25.17 21.26
CA ASP A 520 -8.56 -25.41 21.43
C ASP A 520 -7.89 -24.22 22.14
N ILE A 521 -8.33 -22.98 21.84
CA ILE A 521 -7.89 -21.78 22.53
C ILE A 521 -8.33 -21.82 24.01
N TYR A 522 -9.58 -22.18 24.28
CA TYR A 522 -10.08 -22.25 25.67
C TYR A 522 -9.35 -23.30 26.49
N LYS A 523 -9.06 -24.49 25.95
CA LYS A 523 -8.23 -25.50 26.59
C LYS A 523 -6.82 -25.03 26.91
N ALA A 524 -6.22 -24.26 25.97
CA ALA A 524 -4.90 -23.66 26.18
C ALA A 524 -4.96 -22.66 27.35
N PHE A 525 -5.98 -21.82 27.41
CA PHE A 525 -6.16 -20.86 28.50
C PHE A 525 -6.42 -21.53 29.84
N GLU A 526 -7.22 -22.60 29.90
CA GLU A 526 -7.47 -23.39 31.11
C GLU A 526 -6.17 -24.01 31.63
N LYS A 527 -5.33 -24.58 30.73
CA LYS A 527 -4.03 -25.14 31.08
C LYS A 527 -3.08 -24.09 31.67
N GLU A 528 -3.13 -22.87 31.19
CA GLU A 528 -2.31 -21.75 31.70
C GLU A 528 -2.88 -21.17 33.02
N GLY A 529 -4.07 -21.55 33.44
CA GLY A 529 -4.73 -21.02 34.63
C GLY A 529 -5.24 -19.60 34.47
N ILE A 530 -5.69 -19.26 33.27
CA ILE A 530 -6.27 -17.94 32.93
C ILE A 530 -7.68 -17.90 33.55
N ASP A 531 -8.00 -16.81 34.26
CA ASP A 531 -9.29 -16.61 34.87
C ASP A 531 -10.24 -15.66 34.14
N PHE A 532 -9.69 -14.62 33.47
CA PHE A 532 -10.45 -13.69 32.62
C PHE A 532 -10.08 -13.86 31.15
N ILE A 533 -11.08 -13.74 30.28
CA ILE A 533 -10.88 -13.80 28.82
C ILE A 533 -11.56 -12.59 28.17
N SER A 534 -10.81 -11.84 27.37
CA SER A 534 -11.34 -10.86 26.43
C SER A 534 -11.49 -11.52 25.06
N ASP A 535 -12.70 -11.51 24.52
CA ASP A 535 -13.07 -12.17 23.27
C ASP A 535 -13.76 -11.16 22.35
N LYS A 536 -14.47 -11.60 21.30
CA LYS A 536 -15.24 -10.76 20.37
C LYS A 536 -16.22 -9.83 21.08
N GLU A 537 -16.53 -8.70 20.46
CA GLU A 537 -17.26 -7.61 21.10
C GLU A 537 -18.78 -7.80 21.12
N MET A 538 -19.32 -8.63 20.25
CA MET A 538 -20.75 -8.85 20.09
C MET A 538 -21.05 -10.27 19.64
N ILE A 539 -22.24 -10.74 19.92
CA ILE A 539 -22.79 -11.99 19.38
C ILE A 539 -24.11 -11.71 18.65
N ILE A 540 -24.40 -12.48 17.63
CA ILE A 540 -25.70 -12.47 16.98
C ILE A 540 -26.75 -13.13 17.90
N PRO A 541 -28.01 -12.62 17.88
CA PRO A 541 -29.06 -13.13 18.76
C PRO A 541 -29.31 -14.64 18.66
N ASN A 542 -29.06 -15.23 17.51
CA ASN A 542 -29.29 -16.66 17.25
C ASN A 542 -28.18 -17.60 17.77
N LYS A 543 -27.02 -17.04 18.20
CA LYS A 543 -25.96 -17.85 18.80
C LYS A 543 -26.18 -18.01 20.30
N ALA A 544 -26.19 -19.23 20.75
CA ALA A 544 -26.37 -19.57 22.18
C ALA A 544 -25.12 -19.22 23.04
N SER A 545 -23.96 -18.97 22.39
CA SER A 545 -22.72 -18.64 23.12
C SER A 545 -22.87 -17.30 23.84
N ARG A 546 -22.52 -17.27 25.13
CA ARG A 546 -22.40 -16.06 25.95
C ARG A 546 -20.94 -15.61 26.10
N LYS A 547 -20.02 -16.15 25.29
CA LYS A 547 -18.59 -15.85 25.31
C LYS A 547 -18.35 -14.62 24.41
N PHE A 548 -18.46 -13.43 24.99
CA PHE A 548 -18.22 -12.14 24.33
C PHE A 548 -17.78 -11.08 25.34
N GLY A 549 -17.09 -10.06 24.88
CA GLY A 549 -16.53 -9.02 25.74
C GLY A 549 -15.49 -9.57 26.70
N LEU A 550 -15.52 -9.10 27.93
CA LEU A 550 -14.70 -9.60 29.04
C LEU A 550 -15.54 -10.50 29.94
N TYR A 551 -15.13 -11.74 30.10
CA TYR A 551 -15.82 -12.71 30.96
C TYR A 551 -14.85 -13.62 31.75
N LYS A 552 -15.34 -14.25 32.81
CA LYS A 552 -14.65 -15.28 33.59
C LYS A 552 -15.38 -16.59 33.35
N LEU A 553 -14.65 -17.68 33.17
CA LEU A 553 -15.25 -19.02 33.14
C LEU A 553 -15.47 -19.52 34.59
N LYS A 554 -16.71 -19.79 34.94
CA LYS A 554 -17.07 -20.39 36.21
C LYS A 554 -17.81 -21.70 35.93
N ASP A 555 -17.23 -22.82 36.37
CA ASP A 555 -17.77 -24.15 36.11
C ASP A 555 -18.03 -24.45 34.62
N GLY A 556 -17.18 -23.86 33.72
CA GLY A 556 -17.31 -23.99 32.29
C GLY A 556 -18.28 -22.99 31.62
N GLU A 557 -19.06 -22.23 32.41
CA GLU A 557 -20.00 -21.23 31.92
C GLU A 557 -19.42 -19.81 31.97
N PRO A 558 -19.63 -18.97 30.94
CA PRO A 558 -19.13 -17.60 30.91
C PRO A 558 -19.97 -16.68 31.81
N VAL A 559 -19.29 -15.96 32.68
CA VAL A 559 -19.86 -14.87 33.48
C VAL A 559 -19.31 -13.56 32.96
N SER A 560 -20.16 -12.76 32.35
CA SER A 560 -19.77 -11.49 31.72
C SER A 560 -19.50 -10.39 32.74
N PHE A 561 -18.48 -9.57 32.49
CA PHE A 561 -18.10 -8.39 33.27
C PHE A 561 -18.22 -7.10 32.47
N THR A 562 -17.59 -6.99 31.31
CA THR A 562 -17.74 -5.83 30.44
C THR A 562 -17.94 -6.25 29.00
N MET A 563 -18.58 -5.38 28.23
CA MET A 563 -18.67 -5.46 26.79
C MET A 563 -18.29 -4.11 26.21
N THR A 564 -17.36 -4.08 25.27
CA THR A 564 -17.08 -2.91 24.46
C THR A 564 -18.05 -2.87 23.28
N ALA A 565 -18.66 -1.74 23.00
CA ALA A 565 -19.74 -1.66 22.02
C ALA A 565 -19.37 -0.67 20.90
N TYR A 566 -19.67 -1.08 19.66
CA TYR A 566 -19.68 -0.20 18.50
C TYR A 566 -21.06 0.46 18.35
N ASN A 567 -21.11 1.77 18.38
CA ASN A 567 -22.31 2.56 18.11
C ASN A 567 -22.32 3.03 16.64
N TRP A 568 -22.35 2.07 15.69
CA TRP A 568 -22.39 2.40 14.27
C TRP A 568 -23.54 3.33 13.91
N GLY A 569 -24.65 3.26 14.61
CA GLY A 569 -25.78 4.18 14.44
C GLY A 569 -25.38 5.63 14.62
N VAL A 570 -24.65 5.93 15.67
CA VAL A 570 -24.14 7.30 15.95
C VAL A 570 -23.11 7.71 14.89
N MET A 571 -22.23 6.79 14.47
CA MET A 571 -21.26 7.03 13.39
C MET A 571 -21.99 7.44 12.10
N TYR A 572 -22.94 6.64 11.67
CA TYR A 572 -23.72 6.88 10.46
C TYR A 572 -24.57 8.15 10.55
N GLU A 573 -25.25 8.37 11.67
CA GLU A 573 -26.02 9.58 11.92
C GLU A 573 -25.20 10.85 11.72
N ARG A 574 -23.99 10.88 12.28
CA ARG A 574 -23.08 12.04 12.16
C ARG A 574 -22.61 12.22 10.71
N ILE A 575 -22.26 11.15 10.02
CA ILE A 575 -21.84 11.20 8.61
C ILE A 575 -23.00 11.65 7.72
N VAL A 576 -24.20 11.10 7.92
CA VAL A 576 -25.42 11.50 7.18
C VAL A 576 -25.74 12.97 7.43
N ASN A 577 -25.61 13.47 8.67
CA ASN A 577 -25.77 14.89 8.97
C ASN A 577 -24.75 15.76 8.23
N ILE A 578 -23.48 15.35 8.13
CA ILE A 578 -22.46 16.04 7.31
C ILE A 578 -22.93 16.17 5.86
N ILE A 579 -23.47 15.07 5.28
CA ILE A 579 -23.97 15.04 3.90
C ILE A 579 -25.19 15.92 3.73
N MET A 580 -26.21 15.75 4.59
CA MET A 580 -27.48 16.49 4.50
C MET A 580 -27.31 18.00 4.69
N ASN A 581 -26.32 18.41 5.48
CA ASN A 581 -25.97 19.81 5.71
C ASN A 581 -25.07 20.40 4.60
N GLY A 582 -24.76 19.68 3.52
CA GLY A 582 -23.90 20.12 2.42
C GLY A 582 -22.42 20.25 2.79
N LYS A 583 -22.00 19.73 3.95
CA LYS A 583 -20.62 19.82 4.47
C LYS A 583 -19.68 18.73 3.96
N TRP A 584 -20.13 17.90 3.04
CA TRP A 584 -19.28 16.81 2.51
C TRP A 584 -18.00 17.31 1.88
N ASN A 585 -18.07 18.40 1.11
CA ASN A 585 -16.90 19.00 0.45
C ASN A 585 -16.34 20.23 1.19
N SER A 586 -17.05 20.76 2.19
CA SER A 586 -16.62 21.90 2.98
C SER A 586 -16.05 21.44 4.31
N THR A 587 -14.77 21.12 4.35
CA THR A 587 -14.06 20.91 5.60
C THR A 587 -13.29 22.18 5.93
N ASP A 588 -13.60 22.80 7.07
CA ASP A 588 -12.95 24.01 7.56
C ASP A 588 -11.42 23.92 7.46
N ASN A 589 -10.79 24.72 6.61
CA ASN A 589 -9.34 24.90 6.45
C ASN A 589 -8.51 23.64 6.12
N ARG A 590 -9.12 22.55 5.67
CA ARG A 590 -8.38 21.35 5.26
C ARG A 590 -8.06 21.41 3.76
N ASP A 591 -6.88 20.97 3.42
CA ASP A 591 -6.50 20.80 2.01
C ASP A 591 -7.49 19.83 1.33
N GLU A 592 -8.30 20.36 0.39
CA GLU A 592 -9.27 19.55 -0.36
C GLU A 592 -8.62 18.37 -1.09
N SER A 593 -7.29 18.35 -1.14
CA SER A 593 -6.50 17.32 -1.78
C SER A 593 -6.30 16.05 -0.94
N LYS A 594 -6.59 16.05 0.36
CA LYS A 594 -6.29 14.91 1.24
C LYS A 594 -7.47 13.96 1.43
N PRO A 595 -7.24 12.62 1.45
CA PRO A 595 -8.26 11.67 1.83
C PRO A 595 -8.65 11.84 3.30
N ILE A 596 -9.92 11.58 3.64
CA ILE A 596 -10.43 11.70 5.01
C ILE A 596 -10.77 10.31 5.54
N ASN A 597 -10.14 9.93 6.64
CA ASN A 597 -10.49 8.78 7.44
C ASN A 597 -11.19 9.23 8.72
N TYR A 598 -12.44 8.82 8.92
CA TYR A 598 -13.16 9.04 10.17
C TYR A 598 -12.77 7.96 11.18
N TRP A 599 -11.95 8.29 12.16
CA TRP A 599 -11.52 7.38 13.21
C TRP A 599 -11.96 7.92 14.58
N TRP A 600 -13.25 7.75 14.86
CA TRP A 600 -13.90 8.34 16.02
C TRP A 600 -13.94 7.39 17.22
N GLY A 601 -13.94 7.96 18.43
CA GLY A 601 -13.90 7.26 19.70
C GLY A 601 -15.02 7.66 20.66
N PHE A 602 -14.69 7.66 21.96
CA PHE A 602 -15.62 8.09 23.02
C PHE A 602 -16.11 9.52 22.85
N SER A 603 -15.24 10.45 22.46
CA SER A 603 -15.58 11.85 22.23
C SER A 603 -16.72 12.04 21.23
N ALA A 604 -16.79 11.18 20.24
CA ALA A 604 -17.87 11.14 19.24
C ALA A 604 -19.06 10.25 19.64
N GLY A 605 -18.96 9.48 20.72
CA GLY A 605 -20.00 8.54 21.14
C GLY A 605 -20.15 7.29 20.26
N VAL A 606 -19.17 7.00 19.39
CA VAL A 606 -19.21 5.88 18.46
C VAL A 606 -18.74 4.57 19.08
N ILE A 607 -18.18 4.63 20.26
CA ILE A 607 -17.88 3.46 21.10
C ILE A 607 -18.41 3.68 22.51
N ASP A 608 -18.64 2.56 23.21
CA ASP A 608 -18.99 2.59 24.63
C ASP A 608 -18.44 1.33 25.34
N ILE A 609 -18.46 1.35 26.66
CA ILE A 609 -18.20 0.21 27.53
C ILE A 609 -19.42 -0.02 28.44
N ILE A 610 -19.94 -1.23 28.43
CA ILE A 610 -21.10 -1.65 29.21
C ILE A 610 -20.61 -2.55 30.32
N PHE A 611 -21.04 -2.28 31.57
CA PHE A 611 -20.70 -3.07 32.76
C PHE A 611 -21.84 -3.98 33.14
N SER A 612 -21.52 -5.22 33.50
CA SER A 612 -22.47 -6.07 34.17
C SER A 612 -22.56 -5.74 35.68
N ASP A 613 -23.57 -6.30 36.37
CA ASP A 613 -23.74 -6.15 37.81
C ASP A 613 -22.64 -6.84 38.62
N LYS A 614 -21.81 -7.66 37.98
CA LYS A 614 -20.70 -8.37 38.61
C LYS A 614 -19.46 -7.51 38.83
N VAL A 615 -19.35 -6.37 38.14
CA VAL A 615 -18.24 -5.44 38.36
C VAL A 615 -18.50 -4.62 39.63
N PRO A 616 -17.57 -4.63 40.62
CA PRO A 616 -17.71 -3.87 41.86
C PRO A 616 -17.85 -2.35 41.58
N SER A 617 -18.62 -1.69 42.47
CA SER A 617 -18.91 -0.25 42.31
C SER A 617 -17.65 0.60 42.31
N GLU A 618 -16.64 0.24 43.10
CA GLU A 618 -15.36 0.95 43.21
C GLU A 618 -14.56 0.84 41.90
N THR A 619 -14.55 -0.34 41.29
CA THR A 619 -13.93 -0.56 39.98
C THR A 619 -14.64 0.25 38.88
N LYS A 620 -16.00 0.26 38.90
CA LYS A 620 -16.78 1.08 37.95
C LYS A 620 -16.42 2.57 38.08
N LYS A 621 -16.39 3.11 39.30
CA LYS A 621 -16.03 4.52 39.55
C LYS A 621 -14.62 4.86 39.04
N LEU A 622 -13.65 3.98 39.26
CA LEU A 622 -12.28 4.17 38.75
C LEU A 622 -12.27 4.21 37.22
N VAL A 623 -12.94 3.26 36.57
CA VAL A 623 -13.00 3.19 35.10
C VAL A 623 -13.77 4.40 34.51
N ASP A 624 -14.84 4.85 35.18
CA ASP A 624 -15.61 6.04 34.74
C ASP A 624 -14.76 7.31 34.77
N VAL A 625 -13.84 7.46 35.74
CA VAL A 625 -12.87 8.56 35.75
C VAL A 625 -11.98 8.52 34.51
N PHE A 626 -11.39 7.37 34.20
CA PHE A 626 -10.55 7.23 33.01
C PHE A 626 -11.35 7.40 31.71
N LYS A 627 -12.59 6.87 31.66
CA LYS A 627 -13.49 7.11 30.53
C LYS A 627 -13.70 8.61 30.28
N SER A 628 -13.94 9.38 31.33
CA SER A 628 -14.08 10.84 31.20
C SER A 628 -12.81 11.51 30.70
N LEU A 629 -11.64 11.12 31.22
CA LEU A 629 -10.35 11.66 30.81
C LEU A 629 -10.02 11.34 29.33
N VAL A 630 -10.33 10.12 28.89
CA VAL A 630 -10.16 9.71 27.48
C VAL A 630 -11.14 10.47 26.57
N THR A 631 -12.41 10.58 27.00
CA THR A 631 -13.44 11.32 26.25
C THR A 631 -13.07 12.78 26.03
N GLU A 632 -12.41 13.41 27.01
CA GLU A 632 -11.98 14.80 26.99
C GLU A 632 -10.56 14.99 26.39
N ASP A 633 -9.96 13.95 25.81
CA ASP A 633 -8.57 13.90 25.31
C ASP A 633 -7.50 14.35 26.32
N LYS A 634 -7.79 14.20 27.61
CA LYS A 634 -6.87 14.48 28.71
C LYS A 634 -5.97 13.32 29.07
N PHE A 635 -6.27 12.13 28.56
CA PHE A 635 -5.51 10.91 28.75
C PHE A 635 -5.58 10.04 27.50
N SER A 636 -4.45 9.41 27.14
CA SER A 636 -4.35 8.38 26.11
C SER A 636 -3.78 7.10 26.71
N ALA A 637 -4.29 5.95 26.28
CA ALA A 637 -3.70 4.67 26.64
C ALA A 637 -2.21 4.55 26.23
N PHE A 638 -1.81 5.27 25.18
CA PHE A 638 -0.45 5.26 24.62
C PHE A 638 0.33 6.52 24.99
N GLN A 639 0.31 6.89 26.26
CA GLN A 639 1.12 7.99 26.80
C GLN A 639 1.95 7.53 28.00
N GLY A 640 3.09 8.21 28.21
CA GLY A 640 4.03 7.90 29.29
C GLY A 640 4.98 6.78 28.90
N GLU A 641 5.72 6.25 29.84
CA GLU A 641 6.77 5.27 29.58
C GLU A 641 6.18 3.90 29.22
N ILE A 642 6.35 3.46 27.97
CA ILE A 642 5.83 2.20 27.43
C ILE A 642 6.96 1.40 26.80
N TYR A 643 7.09 0.14 27.20
CA TYR A 643 8.04 -0.82 26.67
C TYR A 643 7.34 -1.89 25.83
N SER A 644 7.98 -2.28 24.71
CA SER A 644 7.58 -3.48 23.98
C SER A 644 8.20 -4.74 24.59
N GLN A 645 7.77 -5.89 24.10
CA GLN A 645 8.44 -7.17 24.37
C GLN A 645 9.94 -7.02 24.05
N GLY A 646 10.80 -7.71 24.82
CA GLY A 646 12.25 -7.53 24.71
C GLY A 646 12.80 -6.28 25.40
N GLY A 647 11.97 -5.41 26.02
CA GLY A 647 12.39 -4.27 26.82
C GLY A 647 12.76 -3.02 26.02
N LYS A 648 12.42 -2.94 24.72
CA LYS A 648 12.64 -1.75 23.90
C LYS A 648 11.64 -0.64 24.30
N LEU A 649 12.17 0.55 24.64
CA LEU A 649 11.35 1.73 24.95
C LEU A 649 10.66 2.24 23.68
N ARG A 650 9.33 2.35 23.70
CA ARG A 650 8.48 2.79 22.58
C ARG A 650 7.92 4.18 22.77
N VAL A 651 7.62 4.56 24.00
CA VAL A 651 7.11 5.89 24.34
C VAL A 651 7.87 6.38 25.55
N GLU A 652 8.42 7.58 25.48
CA GLU A 652 9.15 8.20 26.57
C GLU A 652 8.19 8.84 27.60
N ASN A 653 8.69 9.05 28.81
CA ASN A 653 7.91 9.72 29.84
C ASN A 653 7.51 11.13 29.40
N GLY A 654 6.22 11.45 29.48
CA GLY A 654 5.65 12.72 29.06
C GLY A 654 5.30 12.82 27.57
N GLN A 655 5.59 11.79 26.77
CA GLN A 655 5.18 11.68 25.38
C GLN A 655 3.92 10.81 25.21
N ARG A 656 3.29 10.92 24.05
CA ARG A 656 2.23 10.02 23.59
C ARG A 656 2.44 9.69 22.11
N LEU A 657 2.03 8.49 21.69
CA LEU A 657 2.03 8.11 20.29
C LEU A 657 1.04 8.98 19.51
N ASP A 658 1.42 9.30 18.28
CA ASP A 658 0.52 9.94 17.35
C ASP A 658 -0.49 8.96 16.73
N THR A 659 -1.39 9.47 15.91
CA THR A 659 -2.47 8.70 15.30
C THR A 659 -1.94 7.61 14.37
N ASP A 660 -0.93 7.93 13.56
CA ASP A 660 -0.38 7.01 12.57
C ASP A 660 0.43 5.90 13.26
N GLU A 661 1.20 6.24 14.29
CA GLU A 661 1.92 5.26 15.12
C GLU A 661 0.95 4.27 15.81
N ILE A 662 -0.20 4.76 16.29
CA ILE A 662 -1.23 3.90 16.88
C ILE A 662 -1.88 3.00 15.83
N MET A 663 -2.23 3.54 14.65
CA MET A 663 -2.84 2.76 13.57
C MET A 663 -1.92 1.68 13.05
N MET A 664 -0.65 2.03 12.79
CA MET A 664 0.33 1.16 12.16
C MET A 664 1.13 0.30 13.14
N MET A 665 0.72 0.28 14.41
CA MET A 665 1.41 -0.44 15.49
C MET A 665 1.62 -1.92 15.15
N ASN A 666 2.88 -2.35 15.10
CA ASN A 666 3.31 -3.70 14.70
C ASN A 666 4.13 -4.43 15.78
N TRP A 667 4.04 -3.97 17.02
CA TRP A 667 4.73 -4.49 18.19
C TRP A 667 3.75 -4.70 19.36
N LEU A 668 4.13 -5.56 20.31
CA LEU A 668 3.34 -5.87 21.51
C LEU A 668 4.02 -5.31 22.76
N VAL A 669 3.22 -4.86 23.74
CA VAL A 669 3.74 -4.38 25.04
C VAL A 669 4.31 -5.51 25.89
N ASP A 670 5.18 -5.17 26.82
CA ASP A 670 6.01 -6.08 27.64
C ASP A 670 5.25 -7.05 28.53
N ASN A 671 4.00 -6.75 28.87
CA ASN A 671 3.17 -7.64 29.68
C ASN A 671 2.28 -8.59 28.86
N ILE A 672 2.46 -8.65 27.53
CA ILE A 672 1.80 -9.63 26.67
C ILE A 672 2.68 -10.88 26.52
N VAL A 673 2.04 -12.04 26.59
CA VAL A 673 2.60 -13.36 26.32
C VAL A 673 1.97 -13.90 25.04
N GLY A 674 2.74 -14.00 23.98
CA GLY A 674 2.30 -14.36 22.62
C GLY A 674 2.94 -13.48 21.58
N ASP A 675 2.74 -13.77 20.32
CA ASP A 675 3.34 -13.08 19.18
C ASP A 675 2.30 -12.63 18.16
N ILE A 676 2.68 -11.74 17.25
CA ILE A 676 1.94 -11.45 16.01
C ILE A 676 2.31 -12.57 15.03
N PRO A 677 1.35 -13.30 14.45
CA PRO A 677 1.64 -14.41 13.56
C PRO A 677 2.13 -13.95 12.20
N ASP A 678 3.01 -14.72 11.60
CA ASP A 678 3.39 -14.57 10.21
C ASP A 678 2.26 -15.07 9.28
N ILE A 679 2.25 -14.60 8.01
CA ILE A 679 1.21 -14.95 7.03
C ILE A 679 1.13 -16.48 6.83
N ASP A 680 2.26 -17.17 6.86
CA ASP A 680 2.32 -18.62 6.68
C ASP A 680 1.67 -19.42 7.82
N GLU A 681 1.57 -18.85 9.01
CA GLU A 681 0.92 -19.45 10.17
C GLU A 681 -0.62 -19.33 10.11
N LEU A 682 -1.13 -18.43 9.25
CA LEU A 682 -2.57 -18.15 9.14
C LEU A 682 -3.32 -19.22 8.33
N SER A 683 -4.59 -19.38 8.64
CA SER A 683 -5.51 -20.21 7.86
C SER A 683 -5.67 -19.65 6.43
N GLU A 684 -5.92 -20.52 5.44
CA GLU A 684 -6.08 -20.12 4.04
C GLU A 684 -7.20 -19.08 3.82
N LYS A 685 -8.19 -19.02 4.68
CA LYS A 685 -9.25 -18.00 4.63
C LYS A 685 -8.80 -16.63 5.15
N ALA A 686 -7.83 -16.60 6.04
CA ALA A 686 -7.33 -15.38 6.65
C ALA A 686 -6.25 -14.69 5.80
N LYS A 687 -5.46 -15.44 5.04
CA LYS A 687 -4.34 -14.93 4.25
C LYS A 687 -4.71 -13.76 3.34
N PRO A 688 -5.76 -13.84 2.48
CA PRO A 688 -6.09 -12.73 1.58
C PRO A 688 -6.41 -11.41 2.31
N ILE A 689 -7.01 -11.49 3.50
CA ILE A 689 -7.35 -10.31 4.31
C ILE A 689 -6.08 -9.69 4.88
N VAL A 690 -5.16 -10.53 5.38
CA VAL A 690 -3.91 -10.08 5.99
C VAL A 690 -2.90 -9.65 4.93
N GLU A 691 -2.87 -10.25 3.76
CA GLU A 691 -2.07 -9.79 2.61
C GLU A 691 -2.48 -8.37 2.19
N MET A 692 -3.77 -8.05 2.26
CA MET A 692 -4.30 -6.74 1.89
C MET A 692 -4.08 -5.68 2.98
N ARG A 693 -4.19 -6.03 4.27
CA ARG A 693 -4.29 -5.09 5.40
C ARG A 693 -3.51 -5.51 6.64
N GLY A 694 -2.66 -6.52 6.51
CA GLY A 694 -1.89 -7.06 7.61
C GLY A 694 -0.81 -6.12 8.10
N ILE A 695 -0.51 -6.24 9.39
CA ILE A 695 0.69 -5.69 9.99
C ILE A 695 1.82 -6.72 9.83
N ARG A 696 3.02 -6.25 9.48
CA ARG A 696 4.23 -7.07 9.48
C ARG A 696 4.91 -6.92 10.83
N LYS A 697 5.27 -8.03 11.44
CA LYS A 697 6.04 -8.06 12.68
C LYS A 697 7.37 -7.31 12.46
N GLU A 698 7.82 -6.54 13.45
CA GLU A 698 9.20 -6.06 13.47
C GLU A 698 10.17 -7.25 13.46
N GLU A 699 11.17 -7.23 12.56
CA GLU A 699 12.26 -8.21 12.59
C GLU A 699 13.04 -8.01 13.90
N LYS A 700 13.33 -9.12 14.58
CA LYS A 700 14.18 -9.07 15.78
C LYS A 700 15.56 -8.62 15.33
N GLU A 701 16.06 -7.51 15.86
CA GLU A 701 17.48 -7.18 15.77
C GLU A 701 18.24 -8.34 16.42
N ASP A 702 19.01 -9.10 15.62
CA ASP A 702 19.88 -10.15 16.15
C ASP A 702 20.91 -9.52 17.07
N GLU A 703 20.78 -9.72 18.38
CA GLU A 703 21.71 -9.30 19.43
C GLU A 703 23.07 -10.05 19.38
N ASP A 704 23.37 -10.80 18.31
CA ASP A 704 24.59 -11.60 18.19
C ASP A 704 25.69 -10.91 17.38
N THR A 705 26.18 -9.74 17.80
CA THR A 705 27.55 -9.30 17.44
C THR A 705 28.14 -8.33 18.46
N CYS A 706 28.23 -8.73 19.74
CA CYS A 706 29.12 -8.10 20.70
C CYS A 706 29.67 -9.14 21.68
N ASP A 707 30.50 -10.05 21.16
CA ASP A 707 31.51 -10.76 21.98
C ASP A 707 32.58 -11.35 21.05
N SER A 708 33.59 -10.55 20.75
CA SER A 708 34.99 -10.98 20.66
C SER A 708 35.91 -9.78 20.44
#